data_4743b230508784a111b76d268054df17
#
_entry.id   4743b230508784a111b76d268054df17
#
_cell.length_a   1.000
_cell.length_b   1.000
_cell.length_c   1.000
_cell.angle_alpha   90.00
_cell.angle_beta   90.00
_cell.angle_gamma   90.00
#
_symmetry.space_group_name_H-M   'P 1'
#
loop_
_entity.id
_entity.type
_entity.pdbx_description
1 polymer ?
#
loop_
_entity_poly.entity_id
_entity_poly.type
_entity_poly.pdbx_seq_one_letter_code
_entity_poly.pdbx_strand_id
1 'polypeptide(L)'
;MKLLRLGVQVLLLCLSLMGAWASAQAQALSEVEQERQMMRDLQRTQDEIRLMQYRLDDNKISIQPERAYEQDQKLLQALELSGRTVQSLERRSRLLRARLQELGEDAGDEADQVTLHNERMQLRRADAALRADLRVARLVQLEAQQTRQLLREATERYEHAKRWQRDSSLMLLESLPELGQAWPADRQKLSDFAQQWRETWSNSSWRQSSASLWMAAAVVLLMLVLFRGMPVWVSRYLPTGRLRRSSLTIANFFLWFIAIWVVADQLIERVFQRPDLVQTQLELLAYLKVGAWVAAVALACIKGIVLQPRASWRLIPVSTQTQRRLRYFAPAFFLLVYADVISGFFRGSIGVSDAFQSLADGVSSLLYLILYGYGLWVLRDELFSRTDASGQGAGRTGRSWARLAFKGGVLVYTLVLGLFIAGWQGLSDDLMSHFMTMPLLLGLLAYVGMVWLQDMADSLLAYLRHRSHDPDAAPIRVQSQFIIVFFAIARMTVLGLAIWMVSGDWLTEPKQMLESGLDVSREALRLGAVQWRLDLWLIALGVMLVGAVLIHFLRTWLRQSYMPNTTLEPGLQNAIVGMVGYVAYFVLLVICLSMLGVPIESVTWIFTALTVGVGFGLRGIVQNIASGLMLMVERPVKVGDWVEVEGSEGNVRQIRLRATYVERFDRTMVMVPNAQMMGRQVRNLTYTPTSLGAIESRLLFPLDVDADVVMQILRDAVLAEPEILDEPAPILTCDGIFGDGVAFSTRCFINSMRVHRRVRSNLMLDILRRLRQQGISLHPAQRWVQEAMDKDKAEDEDL
;
A
#
# COMPACT_ATOMS: atom_id res chain seq x y z
N MET A 1 16.98 84.74 -1.87
CA MET A 1 16.49 83.71 -2.77
C MET A 1 16.67 82.26 -2.28
N LYS A 2 17.82 81.84 -1.69
CA LYS A 2 18.05 80.52 -1.18
C LYS A 2 17.18 80.14 0.05
N LEU A 3 16.93 81.08 0.98
CA LEU A 3 16.04 80.88 2.12
C LEU A 3 14.57 80.71 1.78
N LEU A 4 14.10 81.42 0.75
CA LEU A 4 12.71 81.31 0.27
C LEU A 4 12.46 79.94 -0.40
N ARG A 5 13.43 79.41 -1.13
CA ARG A 5 13.36 78.05 -1.75
C ARG A 5 13.35 76.94 -0.68
N LEU A 6 14.13 77.09 0.39
CA LEU A 6 14.16 76.15 1.48
C LEU A 6 12.82 76.12 2.24
N GLY A 7 12.22 77.30 2.49
CA GLY A 7 10.91 77.41 3.14
C GLY A 7 9.78 76.77 2.30
N VAL A 8 9.81 76.97 0.99
CA VAL A 8 8.82 76.34 0.10
C VAL A 8 9.00 74.80 0.01
N GLN A 9 10.23 74.30 0.03
CA GLN A 9 10.49 72.85 0.05
C GLN A 9 10.07 72.19 1.38
N VAL A 10 10.29 72.85 2.50
CA VAL A 10 9.82 72.37 3.82
C VAL A 10 8.30 72.41 3.90
N LEU A 11 7.65 73.46 3.36
CA LEU A 11 6.18 73.53 3.31
C LEU A 11 5.56 72.44 2.42
N LEU A 12 6.17 72.15 1.27
CA LEU A 12 5.74 71.07 0.38
C LEU A 12 5.95 69.69 1.02
N LEU A 13 7.04 69.51 1.76
CA LEU A 13 7.31 68.28 2.51
C LEU A 13 6.30 68.07 3.64
N CYS A 14 5.97 69.15 4.38
CA CYS A 14 4.95 69.10 5.44
C CYS A 14 3.55 68.81 4.86
N LEU A 15 3.20 69.40 3.71
CA LEU A 15 1.93 69.17 3.03
C LEU A 15 1.86 67.73 2.49
N SER A 16 2.95 67.18 1.95
CA SER A 16 3.00 65.80 1.50
C SER A 16 2.93 64.81 2.68
N LEU A 17 3.54 65.11 3.81
CA LEU A 17 3.45 64.31 5.03
C LEU A 17 2.06 64.39 5.67
N MET A 18 1.42 65.54 5.67
CA MET A 18 0.03 65.70 6.12
C MET A 18 -0.95 64.96 5.19
N GLY A 19 -0.73 65.00 3.88
CA GLY A 19 -1.53 64.24 2.89
C GLY A 19 -1.36 62.73 3.04
N ALA A 20 -0.12 62.26 3.27
CA ALA A 20 0.13 60.85 3.51
C ALA A 20 -0.46 60.42 4.89
N TRP A 21 -0.41 61.25 5.90
CA TRP A 21 -1.01 60.98 7.21
C TRP A 21 -2.56 60.94 7.14
N ALA A 22 -3.18 61.85 6.41
CA ALA A 22 -4.62 61.89 6.22
C ALA A 22 -5.14 60.68 5.38
N SER A 23 -4.36 60.28 4.37
CA SER A 23 -4.69 59.08 3.58
C SER A 23 -4.55 57.77 4.39
N ALA A 24 -3.50 57.69 5.21
CA ALA A 24 -3.31 56.56 6.11
C ALA A 24 -4.42 56.46 7.17
N GLN A 25 -4.85 57.61 7.73
CA GLN A 25 -5.95 57.65 8.68
C GLN A 25 -7.33 57.35 8.04
N ALA A 26 -7.58 57.81 6.81
CA ALA A 26 -8.77 57.45 6.06
C ALA A 26 -8.82 55.95 5.71
N GLN A 27 -7.67 55.38 5.40
CA GLN A 27 -7.51 53.93 5.10
C GLN A 27 -7.73 53.09 6.36
N ALA A 28 -7.20 53.49 7.51
CA ALA A 28 -7.41 52.82 8.80
C ALA A 28 -8.90 52.89 9.25
N LEU A 29 -9.57 54.01 9.02
CA LEU A 29 -10.99 54.15 9.31
C LEU A 29 -11.85 53.24 8.42
N SER A 30 -11.51 53.11 7.15
CA SER A 30 -12.24 52.22 6.20
C SER A 30 -12.04 50.75 6.57
N GLU A 31 -10.88 50.33 7.02
CA GLU A 31 -10.61 48.96 7.50
C GLU A 31 -11.43 48.62 8.76
N VAL A 32 -11.55 49.55 9.68
CA VAL A 32 -12.36 49.35 10.91
C VAL A 32 -13.87 49.27 10.60
N GLU A 33 -14.34 50.06 9.62
CA GLU A 33 -15.72 49.95 9.16
C GLU A 33 -16.02 48.66 8.44
N GLN A 34 -15.10 48.19 7.60
CA GLN A 34 -15.20 46.88 6.96
C GLN A 34 -15.23 45.73 7.98
N GLU A 35 -14.38 45.77 9.00
CA GLU A 35 -14.40 44.75 10.07
C GLU A 35 -15.73 44.76 10.82
N ARG A 36 -16.28 45.95 11.18
CA ARG A 36 -17.58 46.07 11.83
C ARG A 36 -18.72 45.53 10.95
N GLN A 37 -18.61 45.69 9.67
CA GLN A 37 -19.57 45.17 8.72
C GLN A 37 -19.47 43.67 8.62
N MET A 38 -18.26 43.11 8.49
CA MET A 38 -18.02 41.67 8.52
C MET A 38 -18.55 41.01 9.80
N MET A 39 -18.37 41.64 10.96
CA MET A 39 -18.88 41.11 12.24
C MET A 39 -20.42 41.13 12.31
N ARG A 40 -21.08 42.17 11.75
CA ARG A 40 -22.54 42.22 11.66
C ARG A 40 -23.09 41.15 10.74
N ASP A 41 -22.43 40.95 9.58
CA ASP A 41 -22.83 39.93 8.63
C ASP A 41 -22.60 38.53 9.22
N LEU A 42 -21.51 38.33 9.99
CA LEU A 42 -21.23 37.10 10.68
C LEU A 42 -22.26 36.77 11.76
N GLN A 43 -22.75 37.74 12.52
CA GLN A 43 -23.80 37.56 13.51
C GLN A 43 -25.13 37.14 12.85
N ARG A 44 -25.50 37.78 11.74
CA ARG A 44 -26.68 37.37 10.97
C ARG A 44 -26.56 35.94 10.46
N THR A 45 -25.40 35.60 9.91
CA THR A 45 -25.11 34.24 9.43
C THR A 45 -25.17 33.21 10.56
N GLN A 46 -24.74 33.59 11.76
CA GLN A 46 -24.82 32.73 12.94
C GLN A 46 -26.26 32.38 13.31
N ASP A 47 -27.16 33.38 13.30
CA ASP A 47 -28.58 33.17 13.59
C ASP A 47 -29.23 32.24 12.55
N GLU A 48 -28.86 32.37 11.27
CA GLU A 48 -29.32 31.49 10.20
C GLU A 48 -28.81 30.05 10.41
N ILE A 49 -27.53 29.89 10.77
CA ILE A 49 -26.92 28.57 11.03
C ILE A 49 -27.61 27.88 12.22
N ARG A 50 -27.86 28.60 13.32
CA ARG A 50 -28.54 28.06 14.49
C ARG A 50 -29.98 27.62 14.17
N LEU A 51 -30.68 28.38 13.37
CA LEU A 51 -32.04 28.05 12.95
C LEU A 51 -32.04 26.81 12.02
N MET A 52 -31.02 26.67 11.20
CA MET A 52 -30.81 25.49 10.38
C MET A 52 -30.41 24.27 11.24
N GLN A 53 -29.50 24.45 12.20
CA GLN A 53 -29.08 23.40 13.13
C GLN A 53 -30.27 22.89 13.98
N TYR A 54 -31.07 23.79 14.50
CA TYR A 54 -32.29 23.42 15.26
C TYR A 54 -33.25 22.57 14.42
N ARG A 55 -33.42 22.90 13.13
CA ARG A 55 -34.24 22.09 12.22
C ARG A 55 -33.64 20.74 11.89
N LEU A 56 -32.31 20.61 11.92
CA LEU A 56 -31.56 19.38 11.57
C LEU A 56 -31.38 18.44 12.77
N ASP A 57 -31.48 18.97 14.00
CA ASP A 57 -31.22 18.24 15.24
C ASP A 57 -32.29 17.14 15.55
N ASP A 58 -33.44 17.22 14.86
CA ASP A 58 -34.43 16.11 14.93
C ASP A 58 -33.94 14.96 14.02
N ASN A 59 -33.49 13.89 14.68
CA ASN A 59 -32.95 12.68 14.05
C ASN A 59 -33.91 11.97 13.08
N LYS A 60 -35.17 12.43 12.99
CA LYS A 60 -36.20 11.91 12.07
C LYS A 60 -36.30 12.72 10.77
N ILE A 61 -35.64 13.88 10.66
CA ILE A 61 -35.75 14.74 9.51
C ILE A 61 -34.78 14.23 8.42
N SER A 62 -35.35 13.97 7.26
CA SER A 62 -34.62 13.70 6.02
C SER A 62 -34.77 14.87 5.05
N ILE A 63 -33.71 15.28 4.39
CA ILE A 63 -33.69 16.43 3.50
C ILE A 63 -33.36 16.00 2.08
N GLN A 64 -34.15 16.46 1.14
CA GLN A 64 -33.91 16.22 -0.29
C GLN A 64 -32.54 16.81 -0.72
N PRO A 65 -31.75 16.11 -1.56
CA PRO A 65 -30.41 16.53 -1.97
C PRO A 65 -30.35 17.95 -2.55
N GLU A 66 -31.41 18.38 -3.25
CA GLU A 66 -31.49 19.71 -3.88
C GLU A 66 -31.52 20.83 -2.83
N ARG A 67 -32.36 20.64 -1.79
CA ARG A 67 -32.42 21.58 -0.67
C ARG A 67 -31.17 21.54 0.19
N ALA A 68 -30.59 20.36 0.31
CA ALA A 68 -29.32 20.18 1.01
C ALA A 68 -28.18 20.91 0.29
N TYR A 69 -28.12 20.86 -1.05
CA TYR A 69 -27.13 21.58 -1.83
C TYR A 69 -27.22 23.09 -1.64
N GLU A 70 -28.43 23.66 -1.69
CA GLU A 70 -28.62 25.09 -1.46
C GLU A 70 -28.16 25.50 -0.05
N GLN A 71 -28.48 24.68 0.96
CA GLN A 71 -28.06 24.92 2.34
C GLN A 71 -26.55 24.73 2.51
N ASP A 72 -25.93 23.75 1.87
CA ASP A 72 -24.46 23.54 1.89
C ASP A 72 -23.72 24.74 1.27
N GLN A 73 -24.26 25.33 0.20
CA GLN A 73 -23.68 26.54 -0.39
C GLN A 73 -23.71 27.73 0.57
N LYS A 74 -24.80 27.93 1.31
CA LYS A 74 -24.89 28.95 2.36
C LYS A 74 -23.91 28.70 3.49
N LEU A 75 -23.76 27.45 3.92
CA LEU A 75 -22.76 27.07 4.94
C LEU A 75 -21.31 27.25 4.45
N LEU A 76 -21.03 27.00 3.17
CA LEU A 76 -19.71 27.26 2.60
C LEU A 76 -19.40 28.77 2.57
N GLN A 77 -20.36 29.62 2.19
CA GLN A 77 -20.21 31.06 2.25
C GLN A 77 -19.97 31.55 3.68
N ALA A 78 -20.68 30.99 4.66
CA ALA A 78 -20.50 31.27 6.07
C ALA A 78 -19.08 30.88 6.56
N LEU A 79 -18.58 29.72 6.15
CA LEU A 79 -17.23 29.26 6.44
C LEU A 79 -16.16 30.17 5.83
N GLU A 80 -16.37 30.62 4.61
CA GLU A 80 -15.46 31.54 3.93
C GLU A 80 -15.45 32.92 4.61
N LEU A 81 -16.63 33.46 4.95
CA LEU A 81 -16.77 34.72 5.67
C LEU A 81 -16.09 34.63 7.04
N SER A 82 -16.41 33.58 7.83
CA SER A 82 -15.82 33.39 9.15
C SER A 82 -14.30 33.21 9.07
N GLY A 83 -13.79 32.48 8.09
CA GLY A 83 -12.35 32.28 7.87
C GLY A 83 -11.63 33.59 7.53
N ARG A 84 -12.18 34.42 6.65
CA ARG A 84 -11.64 35.73 6.32
C ARG A 84 -11.64 36.66 7.54
N THR A 85 -12.73 36.64 8.32
CA THR A 85 -12.87 37.45 9.54
C THR A 85 -11.85 37.01 10.62
N VAL A 86 -11.67 35.69 10.83
CA VAL A 86 -10.65 35.17 11.74
C VAL A 86 -9.26 35.62 11.34
N GLN A 87 -8.91 35.53 10.06
CA GLN A 87 -7.58 35.94 9.57
C GLN A 87 -7.34 37.43 9.75
N SER A 88 -8.34 38.31 9.47
CA SER A 88 -8.21 39.77 9.68
C SER A 88 -8.01 40.13 11.15
N LEU A 89 -8.86 39.57 12.03
CA LEU A 89 -8.80 39.79 13.46
C LEU A 89 -7.50 39.24 14.09
N GLU A 90 -7.02 38.09 13.65
CA GLU A 90 -5.72 37.53 14.11
C GLU A 90 -4.54 38.41 13.68
N ARG A 91 -4.56 38.93 12.46
CA ARG A 91 -3.53 39.85 11.97
C ARG A 91 -3.48 41.08 12.84
N ARG A 92 -4.64 41.68 13.13
CA ARG A 92 -4.75 42.87 13.96
C ARG A 92 -4.36 42.61 15.43
N SER A 93 -4.76 41.49 16.01
CA SER A 93 -4.37 41.10 17.36
C SER A 93 -2.86 40.92 17.50
N ARG A 94 -2.20 40.38 16.46
CA ARG A 94 -0.73 40.28 16.39
C ARG A 94 -0.06 41.67 16.39
N LEU A 95 -0.59 42.61 15.58
CA LEU A 95 -0.05 43.97 15.52
C LEU A 95 -0.23 44.70 16.84
N LEU A 96 -1.40 44.61 17.50
CA LEU A 96 -1.63 45.20 18.81
C LEU A 96 -0.71 44.64 19.92
N ARG A 97 -0.48 43.34 19.90
CA ARG A 97 0.45 42.71 20.87
C ARG A 97 1.90 43.11 20.61
N ALA A 98 2.32 43.21 19.35
CA ALA A 98 3.64 43.72 19.01
C ALA A 98 3.82 45.14 19.55
N ARG A 99 2.81 46.01 19.36
CA ARG A 99 2.81 47.37 19.87
C ARG A 99 2.82 47.44 21.39
N LEU A 100 2.08 46.54 22.08
CA LEU A 100 2.11 46.42 23.55
C LEU A 100 3.48 45.95 24.06
N GLN A 101 4.20 45.10 23.31
CA GLN A 101 5.57 44.68 23.62
C GLN A 101 6.59 45.82 23.42
N GLU A 102 6.45 46.62 22.36
CA GLU A 102 7.30 47.77 22.08
C GLU A 102 7.20 48.82 23.19
N LEU A 103 6.02 49.04 23.78
CA LEU A 103 5.78 49.98 24.86
C LEU A 103 6.42 49.56 26.21
N GLY A 104 6.98 48.32 26.30
CA GLY A 104 7.79 47.86 27.44
C GLY A 104 7.06 47.84 28.79
N GLU A 105 7.67 47.21 29.83
CA GLU A 105 7.09 47.23 31.18
C GLU A 105 7.60 48.39 32.02
N ASP A 106 8.78 48.98 31.72
CA ASP A 106 9.38 50.08 32.48
C ASP A 106 10.24 51.02 31.63
N ALA A 107 10.01 52.30 31.77
CA ALA A 107 10.97 53.40 31.83
C ALA A 107 10.39 54.72 31.28
N GLY A 108 10.41 55.73 32.05
CA GLY A 108 10.16 57.12 31.63
C GLY A 108 9.81 58.02 32.81
N ASP A 109 10.08 59.32 32.71
CA ASP A 109 9.75 60.37 33.63
C ASP A 109 8.26 60.39 34.05
N GLU A 110 7.92 60.88 35.25
CA GLU A 110 6.56 60.78 35.85
C GLU A 110 5.44 61.36 34.97
N ALA A 111 5.70 62.38 34.15
CA ALA A 111 4.72 62.96 33.25
C ALA A 111 4.41 62.10 31.99
N ASP A 112 5.42 61.39 31.48
CA ASP A 112 5.27 60.46 30.37
C ASP A 112 4.65 59.13 30.82
N GLN A 113 4.75 58.74 32.09
CA GLN A 113 4.15 57.54 32.64
C GLN A 113 2.60 57.55 32.56
N VAL A 114 1.94 58.69 32.80
CA VAL A 114 0.48 58.79 32.76
C VAL A 114 -0.05 58.63 31.31
N THR A 115 0.61 59.21 30.34
CA THR A 115 0.22 59.12 28.93
C THR A 115 0.45 57.71 28.38
N LEU A 116 1.59 57.10 28.67
CA LEU A 116 1.93 55.72 28.31
C LEU A 116 1.01 54.71 29.00
N HIS A 117 0.68 54.94 30.27
CA HIS A 117 -0.30 54.08 30.99
C HIS A 117 -1.67 54.11 30.36
N ASN A 118 -2.15 55.26 29.96
CA ASN A 118 -3.45 55.42 29.29
C ASN A 118 -3.44 54.76 27.91
N GLU A 119 -2.39 54.91 27.13
CA GLU A 119 -2.24 54.21 25.83
C GLU A 119 -2.20 52.71 25.98
N ARG A 120 -1.44 52.17 26.96
CA ARG A 120 -1.42 50.75 27.30
C ARG A 120 -2.78 50.24 27.70
N MET A 121 -3.54 50.95 28.52
CA MET A 121 -4.86 50.58 28.97
C MET A 121 -5.87 50.57 27.77
N GLN A 122 -5.76 51.50 26.84
CA GLN A 122 -6.57 51.55 25.64
C GLN A 122 -6.26 50.36 24.71
N LEU A 123 -4.97 50.06 24.48
CA LEU A 123 -4.54 48.92 23.67
C LEU A 123 -4.92 47.58 24.31
N ARG A 124 -4.82 47.42 25.64
CA ARG A 124 -5.29 46.23 26.35
C ARG A 124 -6.82 46.03 26.21
N ARG A 125 -7.61 47.11 26.30
CA ARG A 125 -9.06 47.06 26.06
C ARG A 125 -9.38 46.69 24.62
N ALA A 126 -8.62 47.23 23.66
CA ALA A 126 -8.81 46.90 22.24
C ALA A 126 -8.43 45.42 21.96
N ASP A 127 -7.33 44.90 22.52
CA ASP A 127 -6.99 43.49 22.36
C ASP A 127 -7.99 42.55 23.04
N ALA A 128 -8.56 42.96 24.19
CA ALA A 128 -9.59 42.20 24.87
C ALA A 128 -10.91 42.13 24.04
N ALA A 129 -11.33 43.25 23.42
CA ALA A 129 -12.48 43.30 22.51
C ALA A 129 -12.24 42.43 21.28
N LEU A 130 -11.06 42.55 20.64
CA LEU A 130 -10.70 41.74 19.49
C LEU A 130 -10.70 40.22 19.78
N ARG A 131 -10.23 39.82 20.99
CA ARG A 131 -10.31 38.45 21.44
C ARG A 131 -11.74 37.93 21.60
N ALA A 132 -12.66 38.82 22.03
CA ALA A 132 -14.08 38.47 22.11
C ALA A 132 -14.65 38.22 20.72
N ASP A 133 -14.37 39.13 19.77
CA ASP A 133 -14.82 39.02 18.39
C ASP A 133 -14.24 37.78 17.69
N LEU A 134 -12.98 37.49 17.97
CA LEU A 134 -12.29 36.29 17.45
C LEU A 134 -12.89 34.98 17.99
N ARG A 135 -13.35 34.98 19.24
CA ARG A 135 -14.08 33.82 19.82
C ARG A 135 -15.42 33.61 19.11
N VAL A 136 -16.14 34.69 18.85
CA VAL A 136 -17.42 34.63 18.11
C VAL A 136 -17.19 34.10 16.69
N ALA A 137 -16.20 34.64 15.96
CA ALA A 137 -15.90 34.21 14.60
C ALA A 137 -15.51 32.71 14.53
N ARG A 138 -14.71 32.21 15.49
CA ARG A 138 -14.36 30.80 15.59
C ARG A 138 -15.54 29.92 15.97
N LEU A 139 -16.44 30.43 16.82
CA LEU A 139 -17.65 29.70 17.22
C LEU A 139 -18.57 29.52 16.00
N VAL A 140 -18.75 30.57 15.20
CA VAL A 140 -19.54 30.47 13.94
C VAL A 140 -18.92 29.48 12.96
N GLN A 141 -17.60 29.47 12.86
CA GLN A 141 -16.90 28.48 12.02
C GLN A 141 -17.16 27.05 12.49
N LEU A 142 -17.14 26.80 13.80
CA LEU A 142 -17.42 25.49 14.39
C LEU A 142 -18.90 25.09 14.18
N GLU A 143 -19.83 26.01 14.48
CA GLU A 143 -21.27 25.80 14.29
C GLU A 143 -21.59 25.50 12.80
N ALA A 144 -20.98 26.20 11.87
CA ALA A 144 -21.15 25.94 10.45
C ALA A 144 -20.62 24.55 10.03
N GLN A 145 -19.47 24.12 10.57
CA GLN A 145 -18.93 22.78 10.31
C GLN A 145 -19.83 21.68 10.86
N GLN A 146 -20.31 21.85 12.10
CA GLN A 146 -21.22 20.87 12.72
C GLN A 146 -22.55 20.80 11.97
N THR A 147 -23.12 21.96 11.61
CA THR A 147 -24.38 22.00 10.84
C THR A 147 -24.23 21.36 9.48
N ARG A 148 -23.06 21.53 8.84
CA ARG A 148 -22.75 20.88 7.56
C ARG A 148 -22.67 19.35 7.70
N GLN A 149 -22.15 18.85 8.82
CA GLN A 149 -22.13 17.41 9.09
C GLN A 149 -23.55 16.88 9.30
N LEU A 150 -24.38 17.56 10.12
CA LEU A 150 -25.79 17.19 10.32
C LEU A 150 -26.58 17.22 9.00
N LEU A 151 -26.31 18.19 8.13
CA LEU A 151 -26.93 18.28 6.83
C LEU A 151 -26.59 17.07 5.94
N ARG A 152 -25.33 16.64 5.94
CA ARG A 152 -24.91 15.43 5.23
C ARG A 152 -25.63 14.21 5.76
N GLU A 153 -25.65 14.02 7.08
CA GLU A 153 -26.33 12.89 7.71
C GLU A 153 -27.84 12.86 7.42
N ALA A 154 -28.48 14.04 7.37
CA ALA A 154 -29.89 14.15 7.00
C ALA A 154 -30.14 13.84 5.51
N THR A 155 -29.22 14.21 4.64
CA THR A 155 -29.28 13.91 3.20
C THR A 155 -29.07 12.42 2.95
N GLU A 156 -28.05 11.82 3.61
CA GLU A 156 -27.79 10.38 3.56
C GLU A 156 -29.02 9.58 4.03
N ARG A 157 -29.65 9.99 5.11
CA ARG A 157 -30.91 9.37 5.58
C ARG A 157 -32.03 9.42 4.55
N TYR A 158 -32.15 10.52 3.83
CA TYR A 158 -33.13 10.64 2.74
C TYR A 158 -32.82 9.69 1.59
N GLU A 159 -31.57 9.67 1.14
CA GLU A 159 -31.15 8.77 0.07
C GLU A 159 -31.30 7.30 0.47
N HIS A 160 -30.95 6.95 1.72
CA HIS A 160 -31.17 5.61 2.26
C HIS A 160 -32.64 5.22 2.28
N ALA A 161 -33.50 6.11 2.78
CA ALA A 161 -34.94 5.85 2.80
C ALA A 161 -35.51 5.65 1.40
N LYS A 162 -35.07 6.47 0.43
CA LYS A 162 -35.49 6.37 -0.96
C LYS A 162 -35.01 5.07 -1.64
N ARG A 163 -33.78 4.60 -1.34
CA ARG A 163 -33.26 3.33 -1.89
C ARG A 163 -34.13 2.14 -1.52
N TRP A 164 -34.69 2.13 -0.31
CA TRP A 164 -35.52 1.04 0.20
C TRP A 164 -37.00 1.27 0.02
N GLN A 165 -37.40 2.40 -0.54
CA GLN A 165 -38.79 2.66 -0.87
C GLN A 165 -39.19 1.78 -2.04
N ARG A 166 -40.25 1.01 -1.85
CA ARG A 166 -40.83 0.22 -2.93
C ARG A 166 -41.65 1.14 -3.78
N ASP A 167 -41.13 1.50 -4.93
CA ASP A 167 -41.91 2.14 -5.98
C ASP A 167 -42.73 1.05 -6.67
N SER A 168 -43.95 1.37 -7.08
CA SER A 168 -44.84 0.37 -7.67
C SER A 168 -44.24 -0.20 -8.96
N SER A 169 -44.10 -1.54 -9.01
CA SER A 169 -43.14 -2.20 -9.93
C SER A 169 -43.62 -2.46 -11.34
N LEU A 170 -44.86 -2.53 -11.57
CA LEU A 170 -45.46 -2.62 -12.91
C LEU A 170 -45.86 -1.28 -13.53
N MET A 171 -45.46 -0.40 -13.12
CA MET A 171 -44.76 0.76 -12.89
C MET A 171 -44.82 1.87 -13.83
N LEU A 172 -44.46 1.66 -14.94
CA LEU A 172 -44.73 2.51 -16.09
C LEU A 172 -46.25 2.73 -16.26
N LEU A 173 -47.08 1.80 -15.76
CA LEU A 173 -48.54 1.82 -15.85
C LEU A 173 -49.22 2.53 -14.67
N GLU A 174 -48.68 2.40 -13.43
CA GLU A 174 -49.28 3.06 -12.24
C GLU A 174 -48.90 4.53 -12.11
N SER A 175 -47.71 4.95 -12.57
CA SER A 175 -47.29 6.33 -12.62
C SER A 175 -47.94 7.14 -13.78
N LEU A 176 -48.52 6.48 -14.78
CA LEU A 176 -49.16 7.14 -15.90
C LEU A 176 -50.34 8.06 -15.54
N PRO A 177 -51.26 7.71 -14.59
CA PRO A 177 -52.30 8.62 -14.18
C PRO A 177 -51.79 9.86 -13.46
N GLU A 178 -50.76 9.70 -12.57
CA GLU A 178 -50.13 10.81 -11.85
C GLU A 178 -49.36 11.70 -12.82
N LEU A 179 -48.66 11.12 -13.79
CA LEU A 179 -47.99 11.82 -14.87
C LEU A 179 -49.04 12.60 -15.72
N GLY A 180 -50.21 11.99 -16.00
CA GLY A 180 -51.28 12.67 -16.74
C GLY A 180 -51.78 13.91 -16.03
N GLN A 181 -51.82 13.93 -14.70
CA GLN A 181 -52.22 15.09 -13.89
C GLN A 181 -51.09 16.12 -13.80
N ALA A 182 -49.83 15.71 -13.69
CA ALA A 182 -48.66 16.59 -13.57
C ALA A 182 -48.18 17.14 -14.93
N TRP A 183 -48.43 16.40 -16.02
CA TRP A 183 -47.92 16.68 -17.36
C TRP A 183 -48.20 18.11 -17.87
N PRO A 184 -49.39 18.73 -17.67
CA PRO A 184 -49.63 20.12 -18.14
C PRO A 184 -48.64 21.10 -17.51
N ALA A 185 -48.36 20.96 -16.19
CA ALA A 185 -47.42 21.82 -15.47
C ALA A 185 -45.96 21.56 -15.90
N ASP A 186 -45.57 20.30 -16.03
CA ASP A 186 -44.22 19.94 -16.49
C ASP A 186 -43.97 20.34 -17.94
N ARG A 187 -44.98 20.17 -18.80
CA ARG A 187 -44.93 20.64 -20.19
C ARG A 187 -44.71 22.16 -20.26
N GLN A 188 -45.37 22.91 -19.39
CA GLN A 188 -45.19 24.36 -19.34
C GLN A 188 -43.76 24.73 -18.95
N LYS A 189 -43.21 24.14 -17.86
CA LYS A 189 -41.81 24.35 -17.43
C LYS A 189 -40.82 24.00 -18.54
N LEU A 190 -41.02 22.85 -19.21
CA LEU A 190 -40.17 22.45 -20.35
C LEU A 190 -40.29 23.39 -21.54
N SER A 191 -41.53 23.91 -21.83
CA SER A 191 -41.74 24.88 -22.94
C SER A 191 -41.09 26.22 -22.61
N ASP A 192 -41.17 26.69 -21.36
CA ASP A 192 -40.57 27.93 -20.92
C ASP A 192 -39.03 27.85 -21.01
N PHE A 193 -38.47 26.73 -20.56
CA PHE A 193 -37.03 26.48 -20.71
C PHE A 193 -36.61 26.42 -22.21
N ALA A 194 -37.38 25.73 -23.05
CA ALA A 194 -37.11 25.65 -24.48
C ALA A 194 -37.23 27.00 -25.17
N GLN A 195 -38.17 27.85 -24.73
CA GLN A 195 -38.35 29.21 -25.24
C GLN A 195 -37.18 30.12 -24.81
N GLN A 196 -36.79 30.09 -23.52
CA GLN A 196 -35.60 30.79 -23.01
C GLN A 196 -34.34 30.37 -23.78
N TRP A 197 -34.16 29.09 -24.03
CA TRP A 197 -33.05 28.58 -24.83
C TRP A 197 -33.09 29.09 -26.28
N ARG A 198 -34.27 29.10 -26.90
CA ARG A 198 -34.44 29.63 -28.28
C ARG A 198 -34.15 31.10 -28.36
N GLU A 199 -34.61 31.90 -27.42
CA GLU A 199 -34.36 33.35 -27.37
C GLU A 199 -32.86 33.66 -27.19
N THR A 200 -32.18 32.97 -26.23
CA THR A 200 -30.74 33.10 -26.05
C THR A 200 -29.98 32.69 -27.31
N TRP A 201 -30.48 31.69 -28.02
CA TRP A 201 -29.82 31.17 -29.23
C TRP A 201 -30.07 32.03 -30.47
N SER A 202 -31.26 32.63 -30.61
CA SER A 202 -31.60 33.50 -31.75
C SER A 202 -30.88 34.86 -31.72
N ASN A 203 -30.69 35.40 -30.51
CA ASN A 203 -30.04 36.72 -30.30
C ASN A 203 -28.51 36.64 -30.37
N SER A 204 -27.96 35.49 -30.54
CA SER A 204 -26.51 35.30 -30.53
C SER A 204 -25.88 35.42 -31.91
N SER A 205 -24.91 36.33 -32.05
CA SER A 205 -24.09 36.49 -33.25
C SER A 205 -23.09 35.32 -33.36
N TRP A 206 -23.50 34.23 -33.99
CA TRP A 206 -22.67 33.05 -34.28
C TRP A 206 -21.39 33.36 -35.07
N ARG A 207 -21.32 34.54 -35.69
CA ARG A 207 -20.25 34.90 -36.61
C ARG A 207 -18.95 35.41 -35.96
N GLN A 208 -18.95 35.78 -34.69
CA GLN A 208 -17.78 36.44 -34.08
C GLN A 208 -16.69 35.49 -33.53
N SER A 209 -16.91 34.20 -33.41
CA SER A 209 -15.91 33.29 -32.86
C SER A 209 -15.50 32.16 -33.83
N SER A 210 -14.94 32.52 -34.97
CA SER A 210 -14.33 31.56 -35.89
C SER A 210 -13.10 30.84 -35.27
N ALA A 211 -12.37 31.53 -34.40
CA ALA A 211 -11.13 31.01 -33.80
C ALA A 211 -11.33 29.71 -33.03
N SER A 212 -12.43 29.54 -32.29
CA SER A 212 -12.69 28.33 -31.52
C SER A 212 -13.06 27.10 -32.38
N LEU A 213 -13.73 27.34 -33.54
CA LEU A 213 -13.99 26.30 -34.54
C LEU A 213 -12.70 25.80 -35.20
N TRP A 214 -11.81 26.73 -35.54
CA TRP A 214 -10.50 26.37 -36.08
C TRP A 214 -9.65 25.63 -35.06
N MET A 215 -9.74 26.01 -33.77
CA MET A 215 -9.05 25.32 -32.69
C MET A 215 -9.61 23.91 -32.49
N ALA A 216 -10.92 23.70 -32.45
CA ALA A 216 -11.53 22.37 -32.41
C ALA A 216 -11.17 21.53 -33.64
N ALA A 217 -11.21 22.12 -34.84
CA ALA A 217 -10.78 21.46 -36.08
C ALA A 217 -9.28 21.08 -36.04
N ALA A 218 -8.43 21.97 -35.52
CA ALA A 218 -7.01 21.72 -35.35
C ALA A 218 -6.76 20.58 -34.37
N VAL A 219 -7.50 20.52 -33.23
CA VAL A 219 -7.43 19.43 -32.27
C VAL A 219 -7.88 18.11 -32.90
N VAL A 220 -8.98 18.08 -33.65
CA VAL A 220 -9.43 16.90 -34.38
C VAL A 220 -8.38 16.46 -35.40
N LEU A 221 -7.81 17.40 -36.16
CA LEU A 221 -6.74 17.09 -37.12
C LEU A 221 -5.49 16.52 -36.42
N LEU A 222 -5.07 17.15 -35.33
CA LEU A 222 -3.94 16.67 -34.53
C LEU A 222 -4.21 15.24 -34.01
N MET A 223 -5.43 14.98 -33.51
CA MET A 223 -5.81 13.66 -33.04
C MET A 223 -5.80 12.62 -34.18
N LEU A 224 -6.28 12.99 -35.39
CA LEU A 224 -6.20 12.10 -36.56
C LEU A 224 -4.75 11.77 -36.94
N VAL A 225 -3.85 12.76 -36.86
CA VAL A 225 -2.42 12.56 -37.09
C VAL A 225 -1.82 11.65 -36.00
N LEU A 226 -2.17 11.87 -34.75
CA LEU A 226 -1.71 11.04 -33.63
C LEU A 226 -2.24 9.60 -33.73
N PHE A 227 -3.53 9.40 -34.11
CA PHE A 227 -4.08 8.06 -34.34
C PHE A 227 -3.34 7.29 -35.44
N ARG A 228 -2.84 8.00 -36.47
CA ARG A 228 -2.06 7.38 -37.55
C ARG A 228 -0.57 7.23 -37.18
N GLY A 229 -0.01 8.22 -36.53
CA GLY A 229 1.42 8.28 -36.18
C GLY A 229 1.82 7.39 -35.02
N MET A 230 0.98 7.30 -33.98
CA MET A 230 1.29 6.61 -32.74
C MET A 230 1.59 5.10 -32.88
N PRO A 231 0.82 4.33 -33.67
CA PRO A 231 1.17 2.92 -33.90
C PRO A 231 2.54 2.76 -34.58
N VAL A 232 2.89 3.68 -35.49
CA VAL A 232 4.20 3.71 -36.17
C VAL A 232 5.29 4.05 -35.18
N TRP A 233 5.08 5.07 -34.35
CA TRP A 233 6.01 5.50 -33.30
C TRP A 233 6.26 4.40 -32.28
N VAL A 234 5.21 3.82 -31.68
CA VAL A 234 5.33 2.70 -30.74
C VAL A 234 6.01 1.50 -31.38
N SER A 235 5.75 1.23 -32.69
CA SER A 235 6.40 0.13 -33.39
C SER A 235 7.88 0.33 -33.66
N ARG A 236 8.35 1.58 -33.66
CA ARG A 236 9.77 1.93 -33.88
C ARG A 236 10.60 1.79 -32.61
N TYR A 237 10.02 2.10 -31.44
CA TYR A 237 10.75 2.14 -30.16
C TYR A 237 10.56 0.89 -29.29
N LEU A 238 9.46 0.15 -29.45
CA LEU A 238 9.20 -1.04 -28.67
C LEU A 238 9.41 -2.31 -29.49
N PRO A 239 10.11 -3.32 -28.94
CA PRO A 239 10.32 -4.61 -29.61
C PRO A 239 9.00 -5.31 -29.90
N THR A 240 9.00 -6.16 -30.91
CA THR A 240 7.83 -7.02 -31.25
C THR A 240 7.55 -7.96 -30.09
N GLY A 241 6.42 -7.79 -29.40
CA GLY A 241 6.09 -8.62 -28.24
C GLY A 241 4.79 -8.21 -27.53
N ARG A 242 4.60 -8.75 -26.33
CA ARG A 242 3.45 -8.44 -25.48
C ARG A 242 3.45 -6.98 -25.05
N LEU A 243 4.60 -6.43 -24.62
CA LEU A 243 4.74 -5.04 -24.20
C LEU A 243 4.27 -4.05 -25.27
N ARG A 244 4.54 -4.32 -26.56
CA ARG A 244 4.08 -3.46 -27.65
C ARG A 244 2.56 -3.46 -27.76
N ARG A 245 1.90 -4.61 -27.53
CA ARG A 245 0.41 -4.70 -27.56
C ARG A 245 -0.23 -3.96 -26.42
N SER A 246 0.26 -4.17 -25.19
CA SER A 246 -0.29 -3.52 -24.00
C SER A 246 -0.06 -2.01 -24.04
N SER A 247 1.12 -1.55 -24.46
CA SER A 247 1.42 -0.11 -24.64
C SER A 247 0.56 0.53 -25.72
N LEU A 248 0.31 -0.14 -26.86
CA LEU A 248 -0.60 0.36 -27.89
C LEU A 248 -2.04 0.44 -27.41
N THR A 249 -2.48 -0.49 -26.55
CA THR A 249 -3.83 -0.48 -25.97
C THR A 249 -4.03 0.72 -25.05
N ILE A 250 -3.07 0.97 -24.14
CA ILE A 250 -3.09 2.14 -23.24
C ILE A 250 -3.05 3.44 -24.05
N ALA A 251 -2.18 3.49 -25.02
CA ALA A 251 -2.05 4.66 -25.86
C ALA A 251 -3.32 4.97 -26.66
N ASN A 252 -3.97 3.96 -27.22
CA ASN A 252 -5.26 4.11 -27.88
C ASN A 252 -6.37 4.55 -26.91
N PHE A 253 -6.36 4.01 -25.69
CA PHE A 253 -7.31 4.46 -24.65
C PHE A 253 -7.16 5.95 -24.38
N PHE A 254 -5.95 6.44 -24.11
CA PHE A 254 -5.72 7.87 -23.85
C PHE A 254 -6.03 8.73 -25.06
N LEU A 255 -5.70 8.28 -26.27
CA LEU A 255 -6.04 9.03 -27.47
C LEU A 255 -7.56 9.18 -27.64
N TRP A 256 -8.33 8.11 -27.46
CA TRP A 256 -9.78 8.19 -27.53
C TRP A 256 -10.36 9.03 -26.41
N PHE A 257 -9.85 8.88 -25.18
CA PHE A 257 -10.28 9.67 -24.03
C PHE A 257 -10.05 11.17 -24.28
N ILE A 258 -8.82 11.56 -24.61
CA ILE A 258 -8.46 12.94 -24.85
C ILE A 258 -9.23 13.51 -26.06
N ALA A 259 -9.35 12.75 -27.15
CA ALA A 259 -10.08 13.19 -28.33
C ALA A 259 -11.55 13.50 -28.02
N ILE A 260 -12.24 12.64 -27.31
CA ILE A 260 -13.66 12.81 -26.97
C ILE A 260 -13.83 13.92 -25.95
N TRP A 261 -13.01 13.90 -24.88
CA TRP A 261 -13.08 14.88 -23.80
C TRP A 261 -12.77 16.30 -24.30
N VAL A 262 -11.67 16.49 -25.03
CA VAL A 262 -11.28 17.82 -25.51
C VAL A 262 -12.31 18.35 -26.52
N VAL A 263 -12.80 17.51 -27.43
CA VAL A 263 -13.83 17.95 -28.39
C VAL A 263 -15.12 18.36 -27.67
N ALA A 264 -15.57 17.57 -26.71
CA ALA A 264 -16.77 17.87 -25.93
C ALA A 264 -16.58 19.13 -25.06
N ASP A 265 -15.44 19.23 -24.36
CA ASP A 265 -15.12 20.37 -23.51
C ASP A 265 -15.05 21.70 -24.34
N GLN A 266 -14.38 21.67 -25.49
CA GLN A 266 -14.31 22.83 -26.37
C GLN A 266 -15.69 23.25 -26.95
N LEU A 267 -16.54 22.27 -27.26
CA LEU A 267 -17.92 22.57 -27.71
C LEU A 267 -18.75 23.17 -26.58
N ILE A 268 -18.62 22.64 -25.37
CA ILE A 268 -19.33 23.12 -24.18
C ILE A 268 -18.80 24.49 -23.78
N GLU A 269 -17.50 24.71 -23.67
CA GLU A 269 -16.90 25.98 -23.29
C GLU A 269 -17.30 27.10 -24.25
N ARG A 270 -17.43 26.82 -25.55
CA ARG A 270 -17.88 27.77 -26.52
C ARG A 270 -19.30 28.33 -26.23
N VAL A 271 -20.15 27.45 -25.66
CA VAL A 271 -21.48 27.86 -25.22
C VAL A 271 -21.40 28.62 -23.90
N PHE A 272 -20.49 28.26 -22.98
CA PHE A 272 -20.28 28.91 -21.69
C PHE A 272 -19.73 30.35 -21.78
N GLN A 273 -18.92 30.64 -22.77
CA GLN A 273 -18.30 31.99 -22.94
C GLN A 273 -19.29 33.09 -23.34
N ARG A 274 -20.59 32.80 -23.25
CA ARG A 274 -21.63 33.80 -23.57
C ARG A 274 -22.05 34.55 -22.30
N PRO A 275 -22.05 35.90 -22.34
CA PRO A 275 -22.44 36.72 -21.19
C PRO A 275 -23.94 36.68 -20.88
N ASP A 276 -24.77 36.22 -21.83
CA ASP A 276 -26.22 36.28 -21.77
C ASP A 276 -26.90 35.01 -21.26
N LEU A 277 -26.11 34.05 -20.73
CA LEU A 277 -26.66 32.80 -20.23
C LEU A 277 -27.34 32.95 -18.89
N VAL A 278 -28.54 32.41 -18.77
CA VAL A 278 -29.30 32.34 -17.52
C VAL A 278 -28.74 31.20 -16.66
N GLN A 279 -28.91 31.31 -15.34
CA GLN A 279 -28.39 30.34 -14.36
C GLN A 279 -28.73 28.88 -14.71
N THR A 280 -29.99 28.60 -15.11
CA THR A 280 -30.44 27.27 -15.52
C THR A 280 -29.70 26.70 -16.74
N GLN A 281 -29.32 27.59 -17.67
CA GLN A 281 -28.53 27.20 -18.85
C GLN A 281 -27.08 26.87 -18.50
N LEU A 282 -26.48 27.59 -17.53
CA LEU A 282 -25.16 27.32 -16.99
C LEU A 282 -25.12 25.97 -16.29
N GLU A 283 -26.17 25.64 -15.53
CA GLU A 283 -26.30 24.34 -14.87
C GLU A 283 -26.40 23.20 -15.89
N LEU A 284 -27.23 23.33 -16.97
CA LEU A 284 -27.25 22.32 -18.03
C LEU A 284 -25.87 22.04 -18.62
N LEU A 285 -25.13 23.13 -18.90
CA LEU A 285 -23.77 22.99 -19.46
C LEU A 285 -22.81 22.28 -18.48
N ALA A 286 -22.97 22.55 -17.18
CA ALA A 286 -22.20 21.82 -16.14
C ALA A 286 -22.53 20.33 -16.13
N TYR A 287 -23.82 19.97 -16.17
CA TYR A 287 -24.27 18.58 -16.29
C TYR A 287 -23.70 17.90 -17.55
N LEU A 288 -23.79 18.58 -18.70
CA LEU A 288 -23.25 18.08 -19.98
C LEU A 288 -21.72 17.88 -19.93
N LYS A 289 -20.99 18.73 -19.18
CA LYS A 289 -19.53 18.58 -18.98
C LYS A 289 -19.18 17.33 -18.20
N VAL A 290 -19.90 17.06 -17.13
CA VAL A 290 -19.76 15.82 -16.35
C VAL A 290 -20.11 14.60 -17.22
N GLY A 291 -21.23 14.65 -17.94
CA GLY A 291 -21.64 13.59 -18.87
C GLY A 291 -20.61 13.32 -19.96
N ALA A 292 -19.97 14.37 -20.49
CA ALA A 292 -18.91 14.25 -21.47
C ALA A 292 -17.68 13.51 -20.92
N TRP A 293 -17.33 13.78 -19.69
CA TRP A 293 -16.22 13.09 -19.02
C TRP A 293 -16.50 11.59 -18.85
N VAL A 294 -17.65 11.23 -18.28
CA VAL A 294 -18.06 9.83 -18.07
C VAL A 294 -18.13 9.09 -19.43
N ALA A 295 -18.75 9.73 -20.42
CA ALA A 295 -18.87 9.17 -21.76
C ALA A 295 -17.51 8.99 -22.45
N ALA A 296 -16.58 9.95 -22.26
CA ALA A 296 -15.22 9.84 -22.79
C ALA A 296 -14.47 8.64 -22.22
N VAL A 297 -14.57 8.39 -20.91
CA VAL A 297 -13.98 7.21 -20.26
C VAL A 297 -14.60 5.93 -20.82
N ALA A 298 -15.92 5.83 -20.86
CA ALA A 298 -16.62 4.65 -21.33
C ALA A 298 -16.31 4.32 -22.80
N LEU A 299 -16.38 5.34 -23.68
CA LEU A 299 -16.06 5.16 -25.10
C LEU A 299 -14.58 4.82 -25.31
N ALA A 300 -13.67 5.44 -24.55
CA ALA A 300 -12.25 5.13 -24.61
C ALA A 300 -11.96 3.69 -24.16
N CYS A 301 -12.63 3.21 -23.11
CA CYS A 301 -12.57 1.80 -22.69
C CYS A 301 -13.03 0.87 -23.81
N ILE A 302 -14.19 1.12 -24.38
CA ILE A 302 -14.77 0.20 -25.39
C ILE A 302 -13.99 0.29 -26.71
N LYS A 303 -13.72 1.49 -27.24
CA LYS A 303 -13.02 1.67 -28.51
C LYS A 303 -11.51 1.50 -28.41
N GLY A 304 -10.90 2.00 -27.35
CA GLY A 304 -9.45 1.93 -27.16
C GLY A 304 -8.95 0.53 -26.77
N ILE A 305 -9.74 -0.20 -26.00
CA ILE A 305 -9.33 -1.50 -25.43
C ILE A 305 -9.96 -2.66 -26.19
N VAL A 306 -11.31 -2.67 -26.34
CA VAL A 306 -12.04 -3.83 -26.85
C VAL A 306 -12.13 -3.84 -28.37
N LEU A 307 -12.45 -2.72 -29.00
CA LEU A 307 -12.76 -2.60 -30.42
C LEU A 307 -11.54 -2.24 -31.30
N GLN A 308 -10.36 -2.77 -30.99
CA GLN A 308 -9.16 -2.51 -31.80
C GLN A 308 -9.26 -3.16 -33.20
N PRO A 309 -8.95 -2.40 -34.27
CA PRO A 309 -9.20 -2.86 -35.64
C PRO A 309 -8.31 -4.04 -36.06
N ARG A 310 -7.04 -4.08 -35.63
CA ARG A 310 -6.09 -5.13 -35.97
C ARG A 310 -6.06 -6.22 -34.93
N ALA A 311 -6.31 -7.48 -35.33
CA ALA A 311 -6.31 -8.64 -34.43
C ALA A 311 -4.99 -8.82 -33.67
N SER A 312 -3.85 -8.50 -34.29
CA SER A 312 -2.52 -8.59 -33.69
C SER A 312 -2.26 -7.55 -32.58
N TRP A 313 -3.08 -6.51 -32.48
CA TRP A 313 -2.95 -5.43 -31.48
C TRP A 313 -3.87 -5.62 -30.28
N ARG A 314 -4.81 -6.58 -30.37
CA ARG A 314 -5.78 -6.83 -29.31
C ARG A 314 -5.10 -7.44 -28.09
N LEU A 315 -5.28 -6.80 -26.96
CA LEU A 315 -4.87 -7.33 -25.67
C LEU A 315 -5.84 -8.42 -25.22
N ILE A 316 -7.14 -8.20 -25.41
CA ILE A 316 -8.19 -9.15 -25.13
C ILE A 316 -8.51 -9.91 -26.43
N PRO A 317 -8.36 -11.24 -26.46
CA PRO A 317 -8.57 -12.02 -27.67
C PRO A 317 -10.07 -12.22 -27.94
N VAL A 318 -10.72 -11.18 -28.45
CA VAL A 318 -12.14 -11.19 -28.85
C VAL A 318 -12.24 -11.51 -30.35
N SER A 319 -13.19 -12.37 -30.73
CA SER A 319 -13.41 -12.72 -32.12
C SER A 319 -13.91 -11.54 -32.96
N THR A 320 -13.66 -11.56 -34.25
CA THR A 320 -14.13 -10.51 -35.18
C THR A 320 -15.65 -10.43 -35.25
N GLN A 321 -16.33 -11.56 -35.05
CA GLN A 321 -17.79 -11.62 -35.02
C GLN A 321 -18.35 -10.93 -33.77
N THR A 322 -17.81 -11.24 -32.60
CA THR A 322 -18.17 -10.57 -31.32
C THR A 322 -17.90 -9.07 -31.39
N GLN A 323 -16.79 -8.66 -32.01
CA GLN A 323 -16.51 -7.23 -32.21
C GLN A 323 -17.55 -6.54 -33.10
N ARG A 324 -17.98 -7.19 -34.18
CA ARG A 324 -19.03 -6.62 -35.04
C ARG A 324 -20.35 -6.46 -34.28
N ARG A 325 -20.69 -7.38 -33.39
CA ARG A 325 -21.89 -7.31 -32.54
C ARG A 325 -21.73 -6.21 -31.48
N LEU A 326 -20.59 -6.10 -30.83
CA LEU A 326 -20.33 -5.08 -29.77
C LEU A 326 -20.09 -3.65 -30.31
N ARG A 327 -19.94 -3.44 -31.61
CA ARG A 327 -19.69 -2.11 -32.16
C ARG A 327 -20.76 -1.08 -31.84
N TYR A 328 -22.00 -1.51 -31.69
CA TYR A 328 -23.15 -0.64 -31.35
C TYR A 328 -23.33 -0.43 -29.86
N PHE A 329 -22.67 -1.24 -29.02
CA PHE A 329 -22.72 -1.13 -27.57
C PHE A 329 -22.19 0.22 -27.08
N ALA A 330 -21.05 0.67 -27.63
CA ALA A 330 -20.44 1.94 -27.25
C ALA A 330 -21.33 3.18 -27.52
N PRO A 331 -21.88 3.37 -28.73
CA PRO A 331 -22.77 4.50 -28.99
C PRO A 331 -24.08 4.40 -28.21
N ALA A 332 -24.65 3.19 -28.02
CA ALA A 332 -25.85 3.01 -27.20
C ALA A 332 -25.60 3.38 -25.73
N PHE A 333 -24.49 2.91 -25.16
CA PHE A 333 -24.09 3.30 -23.80
C PHE A 333 -23.87 4.81 -23.66
N PHE A 334 -23.22 5.44 -24.63
CA PHE A 334 -23.03 6.88 -24.68
C PHE A 334 -24.37 7.63 -24.67
N LEU A 335 -25.32 7.20 -25.50
CA LEU A 335 -26.64 7.82 -25.56
C LEU A 335 -27.39 7.70 -24.23
N LEU A 336 -27.31 6.52 -23.58
CA LEU A 336 -27.95 6.29 -22.28
C LEU A 336 -27.35 7.16 -21.18
N VAL A 337 -26.01 7.27 -21.12
CA VAL A 337 -25.34 8.15 -20.15
C VAL A 337 -25.79 9.61 -20.32
N TYR A 338 -25.91 10.09 -21.57
CA TYR A 338 -26.39 11.45 -21.79
C TYR A 338 -27.88 11.63 -21.49
N ALA A 339 -28.70 10.62 -21.75
CA ALA A 339 -30.12 10.63 -21.38
C ALA A 339 -30.29 10.73 -19.85
N ASP A 340 -29.48 9.97 -19.10
CA ASP A 340 -29.47 9.98 -17.64
C ASP A 340 -28.98 11.32 -17.06
N VAL A 341 -27.91 11.88 -17.61
CA VAL A 341 -27.39 13.22 -17.26
C VAL A 341 -28.43 14.30 -17.51
N ILE A 342 -29.15 14.23 -18.64
CA ILE A 342 -30.23 15.19 -18.99
C ILE A 342 -31.44 15.00 -18.05
N SER A 343 -31.80 13.76 -17.68
CA SER A 343 -32.84 13.47 -16.68
C SER A 343 -32.50 14.11 -15.32
N GLY A 344 -31.23 13.96 -14.88
CA GLY A 344 -30.73 14.60 -13.67
C GLY A 344 -30.83 16.12 -13.68
N PHE A 345 -30.53 16.76 -14.82
CA PHE A 345 -30.71 18.20 -15.01
C PHE A 345 -32.18 18.60 -14.92
N PHE A 346 -33.09 17.89 -15.56
CA PHE A 346 -34.52 18.18 -15.48
C PHE A 346 -35.06 18.09 -14.06
N ARG A 347 -34.51 17.18 -13.26
CA ARG A 347 -34.79 17.03 -11.83
C ARG A 347 -34.29 18.23 -11.03
N GLY A 348 -32.99 18.52 -11.11
CA GLY A 348 -32.31 19.48 -10.22
C GLY A 348 -32.62 20.93 -10.55
N SER A 349 -32.64 21.26 -11.84
CA SER A 349 -32.64 22.67 -12.30
C SER A 349 -34.00 23.14 -12.80
N ILE A 350 -34.80 22.28 -13.39
CA ILE A 350 -36.15 22.63 -13.91
C ILE A 350 -37.26 22.31 -12.90
N GLY A 351 -37.00 21.31 -12.01
CA GLY A 351 -37.95 20.91 -10.99
C GLY A 351 -39.20 20.26 -11.58
N VAL A 352 -39.04 19.32 -12.50
CA VAL A 352 -40.15 18.50 -13.02
C VAL A 352 -40.73 17.61 -11.92
N SER A 353 -41.97 17.17 -12.12
CA SER A 353 -42.68 16.35 -11.14
C SER A 353 -41.96 15.00 -10.86
N ASP A 354 -42.14 14.48 -9.63
CA ASP A 354 -41.59 13.16 -9.22
C ASP A 354 -42.11 12.03 -10.13
N ALA A 355 -43.36 12.17 -10.64
CA ALA A 355 -43.94 11.20 -11.57
C ALA A 355 -43.22 11.15 -12.91
N PHE A 356 -42.90 12.31 -13.49
CA PHE A 356 -42.08 12.39 -14.71
C PHE A 356 -40.70 11.78 -14.51
N GLN A 357 -40.10 12.05 -13.37
CA GLN A 357 -38.77 11.58 -13.01
C GLN A 357 -38.74 10.07 -12.80
N SER A 358 -39.65 9.49 -12.03
CA SER A 358 -39.76 8.05 -11.82
C SER A 358 -39.89 7.29 -13.14
N LEU A 359 -40.67 7.85 -14.07
CA LEU A 359 -40.82 7.30 -15.41
C LEU A 359 -39.49 7.38 -16.20
N ALA A 360 -38.80 8.52 -16.19
CA ALA A 360 -37.55 8.70 -16.89
C ALA A 360 -36.46 7.76 -16.35
N ASP A 361 -36.34 7.67 -15.04
CA ASP A 361 -35.40 6.77 -14.34
C ASP A 361 -35.73 5.30 -14.62
N GLY A 362 -37.02 4.92 -14.58
CA GLY A 362 -37.45 3.56 -14.91
C GLY A 362 -37.19 3.16 -16.37
N VAL A 363 -37.38 4.08 -17.32
CA VAL A 363 -37.08 3.85 -18.73
C VAL A 363 -35.56 3.73 -18.93
N SER A 364 -34.76 4.59 -18.32
CA SER A 364 -33.29 4.53 -18.42
C SER A 364 -32.75 3.23 -17.85
N SER A 365 -33.22 2.80 -16.68
CA SER A 365 -32.85 1.53 -16.05
C SER A 365 -33.22 0.31 -16.89
N LEU A 366 -34.41 0.31 -17.49
CA LEU A 366 -34.82 -0.74 -18.43
C LEU A 366 -33.90 -0.81 -19.66
N LEU A 367 -33.56 0.33 -20.22
CA LEU A 367 -32.64 0.39 -21.37
C LEU A 367 -31.23 -0.06 -21.01
N TYR A 368 -30.71 0.30 -19.83
CA TYR A 368 -29.45 -0.25 -19.32
C TYR A 368 -29.51 -1.76 -19.15
N LEU A 369 -30.60 -2.29 -18.55
CA LEU A 369 -30.77 -3.75 -18.40
C LEU A 369 -30.79 -4.45 -19.77
N ILE A 370 -31.49 -3.91 -20.75
CA ILE A 370 -31.49 -4.46 -22.12
C ILE A 370 -30.07 -4.43 -22.71
N LEU A 371 -29.35 -3.34 -22.54
CA LEU A 371 -27.99 -3.19 -23.06
C LEU A 371 -27.02 -4.15 -22.42
N TYR A 372 -27.06 -4.31 -21.09
CA TYR A 372 -26.22 -5.26 -20.37
C TYR A 372 -26.60 -6.70 -20.68
N GLY A 373 -27.89 -7.02 -20.76
CA GLY A 373 -28.38 -8.34 -21.20
C GLY A 373 -27.85 -8.72 -22.59
N TYR A 374 -27.91 -7.76 -23.52
CA TYR A 374 -27.31 -7.94 -24.86
C TYR A 374 -25.79 -8.16 -24.79
N GLY A 375 -25.08 -7.38 -23.95
CA GLY A 375 -23.63 -7.56 -23.73
C GLY A 375 -23.29 -8.94 -23.20
N LEU A 376 -24.02 -9.41 -22.19
CA LEU A 376 -23.85 -10.75 -21.62
C LEU A 376 -24.18 -11.84 -22.65
N TRP A 377 -25.25 -11.67 -23.44
CA TRP A 377 -25.59 -12.61 -24.49
C TRP A 377 -24.49 -12.75 -25.55
N VAL A 378 -23.90 -11.62 -25.97
CA VAL A 378 -22.79 -11.62 -26.94
C VAL A 378 -21.53 -12.27 -26.36
N LEU A 379 -21.21 -12.01 -25.09
CA LEU A 379 -20.04 -12.56 -24.41
C LEU A 379 -20.20 -14.07 -24.10
N ARG A 380 -21.42 -14.56 -23.91
CA ARG A 380 -21.70 -15.98 -23.72
C ARG A 380 -21.12 -16.80 -24.87
N ASP A 381 -21.44 -16.43 -26.10
CA ASP A 381 -20.98 -17.12 -27.28
C ASP A 381 -19.45 -17.19 -27.35
N GLU A 382 -18.75 -16.14 -27.01
CA GLU A 382 -17.28 -16.05 -27.02
C GLU A 382 -16.63 -16.96 -25.94
N LEU A 383 -17.24 -17.04 -24.76
CA LEU A 383 -16.67 -17.78 -23.62
C LEU A 383 -16.95 -19.29 -23.70
N PHE A 384 -18.07 -19.69 -24.32
CA PHE A 384 -18.52 -21.08 -24.33
C PHE A 384 -18.33 -21.78 -25.71
N SER A 385 -18.33 -21.06 -26.83
CA SER A 385 -18.19 -21.67 -28.18
C SER A 385 -16.75 -22.10 -28.54
N ARG A 386 -15.73 -21.60 -27.85
CA ARG A 386 -14.32 -21.95 -28.11
C ARG A 386 -13.80 -23.19 -27.39
N THR A 387 -14.66 -24.08 -26.92
CA THR A 387 -14.26 -25.23 -26.11
C THR A 387 -13.52 -26.33 -26.88
N ASP A 388 -13.63 -26.37 -28.21
CA ASP A 388 -13.25 -27.58 -28.96
C ASP A 388 -12.03 -27.45 -29.88
N ALA A 389 -11.40 -26.28 -30.02
CA ALA A 389 -10.44 -26.08 -31.12
C ALA A 389 -8.95 -25.95 -30.74
N SER A 390 -8.53 -25.93 -29.46
CA SER A 390 -7.11 -25.82 -29.13
C SER A 390 -6.70 -26.58 -27.86
N GLY A 391 -6.26 -27.81 -28.07
CA GLY A 391 -5.75 -28.73 -27.02
C GLY A 391 -4.38 -28.38 -26.43
N GLN A 392 -3.95 -27.12 -26.42
CA GLN A 392 -2.65 -26.73 -25.87
C GLN A 392 -2.78 -25.99 -24.53
N GLY A 393 -2.14 -26.54 -23.53
CA GLY A 393 -2.23 -26.39 -22.07
C GLY A 393 -1.99 -25.04 -21.38
N ALA A 394 -1.80 -23.93 -22.05
CA ALA A 394 -1.44 -22.66 -21.39
C ALA A 394 -2.63 -21.74 -21.00
N GLY A 395 -3.86 -22.10 -21.30
CA GLY A 395 -5.04 -21.24 -21.13
C GLY A 395 -6.10 -21.70 -20.12
N ARG A 396 -5.91 -22.84 -19.45
CA ARG A 396 -7.00 -23.45 -18.62
C ARG A 396 -7.40 -22.60 -17.40
N THR A 397 -6.46 -22.06 -16.67
CA THR A 397 -6.73 -21.27 -15.45
C THR A 397 -7.38 -19.92 -15.76
N GLY A 398 -6.93 -19.18 -16.75
CA GLY A 398 -7.53 -17.90 -17.13
C GLY A 398 -8.96 -18.01 -17.63
N ARG A 399 -9.28 -19.10 -18.36
CA ARG A 399 -10.65 -19.36 -18.83
C ARG A 399 -11.61 -19.77 -17.72
N SER A 400 -11.15 -20.47 -16.69
CA SER A 400 -12.01 -20.83 -15.55
C SER A 400 -12.45 -19.60 -14.78
N TRP A 401 -11.55 -18.64 -14.55
CA TRP A 401 -11.86 -17.37 -13.92
C TRP A 401 -12.80 -16.49 -14.77
N ALA A 402 -12.59 -16.41 -16.08
CA ALA A 402 -13.48 -15.68 -16.97
C ALA A 402 -14.91 -16.26 -16.99
N ARG A 403 -15.05 -17.59 -16.96
CA ARG A 403 -16.36 -18.25 -16.84
C ARG A 403 -16.99 -18.03 -15.47
N LEU A 404 -16.20 -18.02 -14.39
CA LEU A 404 -16.69 -17.73 -13.05
C LEU A 404 -17.18 -16.27 -12.97
N ALA A 405 -16.41 -15.32 -13.47
CA ALA A 405 -16.78 -13.91 -13.55
C ALA A 405 -18.06 -13.70 -14.40
N PHE A 406 -18.18 -14.40 -15.52
CA PHE A 406 -19.39 -14.38 -16.34
C PHE A 406 -20.61 -14.91 -15.58
N LYS A 407 -20.47 -16.05 -14.88
CA LYS A 407 -21.57 -16.60 -14.05
C LYS A 407 -21.95 -15.64 -12.94
N GLY A 408 -20.97 -14.99 -12.29
CA GLY A 408 -21.21 -13.94 -11.31
C GLY A 408 -21.94 -12.74 -11.91
N GLY A 409 -21.54 -12.27 -13.08
CA GLY A 409 -22.23 -11.21 -13.82
C GLY A 409 -23.67 -11.55 -14.20
N VAL A 410 -23.92 -12.80 -14.62
CA VAL A 410 -25.30 -13.28 -14.89
C VAL A 410 -26.11 -13.34 -13.60
N LEU A 411 -25.54 -13.78 -12.49
CA LEU A 411 -26.22 -13.80 -11.18
C LEU A 411 -26.61 -12.37 -10.74
N VAL A 412 -25.68 -11.43 -10.81
CA VAL A 412 -25.96 -10.02 -10.49
C VAL A 412 -27.02 -9.46 -11.42
N TYR A 413 -26.92 -9.71 -12.74
CA TYR A 413 -27.92 -9.27 -13.70
C TYR A 413 -29.31 -9.81 -13.39
N THR A 414 -29.44 -11.10 -13.06
CA THR A 414 -30.75 -11.72 -12.72
C THR A 414 -31.30 -11.15 -11.40
N LEU A 415 -30.42 -10.86 -10.42
CA LEU A 415 -30.81 -10.22 -9.17
C LEU A 415 -31.33 -8.80 -9.42
N VAL A 416 -30.56 -7.98 -10.17
CA VAL A 416 -30.95 -6.59 -10.52
C VAL A 416 -32.26 -6.58 -11.31
N LEU A 417 -32.40 -7.45 -12.28
CA LEU A 417 -33.65 -7.60 -13.05
C LEU A 417 -34.83 -7.99 -12.13
N GLY A 418 -34.61 -8.92 -11.19
CA GLY A 418 -35.63 -9.35 -10.22
C GLY A 418 -36.06 -8.20 -9.30
N LEU A 419 -35.11 -7.42 -8.79
CA LEU A 419 -35.40 -6.23 -7.96
C LEU A 419 -36.12 -5.17 -8.76
N PHE A 420 -35.73 -4.91 -9.99
CA PHE A 420 -36.40 -4.00 -10.89
C PHE A 420 -37.86 -4.42 -11.13
N ILE A 421 -38.12 -5.68 -11.43
CA ILE A 421 -39.48 -6.22 -11.59
C ILE A 421 -40.27 -6.17 -10.28
N ALA A 422 -39.63 -6.37 -9.13
CA ALA A 422 -40.27 -6.35 -7.81
C ALA A 422 -40.57 -4.91 -7.32
N GLY A 423 -40.05 -3.86 -7.99
CA GLY A 423 -40.31 -2.46 -7.69
C GLY A 423 -39.33 -1.74 -6.82
N TRP A 424 -38.19 -2.32 -6.58
CA TRP A 424 -37.11 -1.69 -5.87
C TRP A 424 -36.13 -1.02 -6.85
N GLN A 425 -36.61 0.03 -7.53
CA GLN A 425 -35.81 0.74 -8.56
C GLN A 425 -34.53 1.32 -8.00
N GLY A 426 -34.59 2.06 -6.90
CA GLY A 426 -33.42 2.69 -6.29
C GLY A 426 -32.32 1.67 -5.93
N LEU A 427 -32.72 0.49 -5.37
CA LEU A 427 -31.78 -0.60 -5.09
C LEU A 427 -31.28 -1.27 -6.37
N SER A 428 -32.14 -1.42 -7.38
CA SER A 428 -31.76 -1.97 -8.69
C SER A 428 -30.69 -1.11 -9.37
N ASP A 429 -30.88 0.22 -9.39
CA ASP A 429 -29.97 1.18 -10.00
C ASP A 429 -28.63 1.26 -9.27
N ASP A 430 -28.65 1.22 -7.96
CA ASP A 430 -27.47 1.17 -7.13
C ASP A 430 -26.64 -0.11 -7.40
N LEU A 431 -27.29 -1.27 -7.39
CA LEU A 431 -26.63 -2.54 -7.70
C LEU A 431 -26.12 -2.57 -9.15
N MET A 432 -26.87 -2.00 -10.10
CA MET A 432 -26.44 -1.92 -11.49
C MET A 432 -25.21 -1.02 -11.65
N SER A 433 -25.17 0.13 -11.02
CA SER A 433 -24.04 1.05 -11.08
C SER A 433 -22.81 0.45 -10.43
N HIS A 434 -22.92 -0.07 -9.20
CA HIS A 434 -21.80 -0.55 -8.40
C HIS A 434 -21.29 -1.95 -8.81
N PHE A 435 -22.17 -2.84 -9.26
CA PHE A 435 -21.78 -4.21 -9.59
C PHE A 435 -21.71 -4.51 -11.08
N MET A 436 -22.28 -3.69 -11.94
CA MET A 436 -22.22 -3.89 -13.38
C MET A 436 -21.42 -2.78 -14.09
N THR A 437 -21.76 -1.52 -13.89
CA THR A 437 -21.15 -0.41 -14.64
C THR A 437 -19.74 -0.09 -14.17
N MET A 438 -19.55 0.16 -12.88
CA MET A 438 -18.24 0.51 -12.31
C MET A 438 -17.22 -0.62 -12.40
N PRO A 439 -17.55 -1.89 -12.04
CA PRO A 439 -16.62 -3.00 -12.23
C PRO A 439 -16.27 -3.26 -13.69
N LEU A 440 -17.21 -3.05 -14.62
CA LEU A 440 -16.93 -3.20 -16.05
C LEU A 440 -15.88 -2.18 -16.52
N LEU A 441 -16.06 -0.92 -16.20
CA LEU A 441 -15.17 0.17 -16.64
C LEU A 441 -13.83 0.14 -15.90
N LEU A 442 -13.88 0.18 -14.57
CA LEU A 442 -12.68 0.24 -13.73
C LEU A 442 -11.92 -1.09 -13.74
N GLY A 443 -12.64 -2.21 -13.76
CA GLY A 443 -12.04 -3.54 -13.88
C GLY A 443 -11.33 -3.74 -15.22
N LEU A 444 -11.89 -3.22 -16.31
CA LEU A 444 -11.23 -3.24 -17.61
C LEU A 444 -9.97 -2.38 -17.63
N LEU A 445 -10.02 -1.18 -17.06
CA LEU A 445 -8.86 -0.29 -16.92
C LEU A 445 -7.78 -0.91 -16.04
N ALA A 446 -8.17 -1.43 -14.87
CA ALA A 446 -7.25 -2.10 -13.96
C ALA A 446 -6.60 -3.33 -14.61
N TYR A 447 -7.38 -4.14 -15.33
CA TYR A 447 -6.85 -5.29 -16.07
C TYR A 447 -5.78 -4.87 -17.09
N VAL A 448 -6.06 -3.84 -17.89
CA VAL A 448 -5.09 -3.33 -18.89
C VAL A 448 -3.85 -2.77 -18.21
N GLY A 449 -4.02 -2.01 -17.12
CA GLY A 449 -2.91 -1.47 -16.32
C GLY A 449 -2.06 -2.58 -15.71
N MET A 450 -2.69 -3.60 -15.12
CA MET A 450 -1.97 -4.75 -14.55
C MET A 450 -1.19 -5.55 -15.60
N VAL A 451 -1.80 -5.80 -16.77
CA VAL A 451 -1.12 -6.51 -17.86
C VAL A 451 0.05 -5.70 -18.42
N TRP A 452 -0.11 -4.39 -18.56
CA TRP A 452 0.96 -3.51 -19.02
C TRP A 452 2.13 -3.48 -18.03
N LEU A 453 1.86 -3.35 -16.73
CA LEU A 453 2.88 -3.42 -15.68
C LEU A 453 3.61 -4.77 -15.69
N GLN A 454 2.90 -5.87 -15.94
CA GLN A 454 3.52 -7.18 -16.06
C GLN A 454 4.42 -7.28 -17.30
N ASP A 455 3.91 -6.87 -18.46
CA ASP A 455 4.69 -6.90 -19.72
C ASP A 455 5.93 -6.00 -19.64
N MET A 456 5.84 -4.88 -18.89
CA MET A 456 6.96 -3.97 -18.64
C MET A 456 8.00 -4.62 -17.70
N ALA A 457 7.56 -5.29 -16.64
CA ALA A 457 8.44 -6.07 -15.76
C ALA A 457 9.19 -7.16 -16.53
N ASP A 458 8.46 -7.98 -17.32
CA ASP A 458 9.02 -9.08 -18.09
C ASP A 458 10.04 -8.56 -19.13
N SER A 459 9.74 -7.43 -19.77
CA SER A 459 10.64 -6.80 -20.76
C SER A 459 11.90 -6.23 -20.12
N LEU A 460 11.78 -5.62 -18.94
CA LEU A 460 12.91 -5.08 -18.17
C LEU A 460 13.81 -6.21 -17.67
N LEU A 461 13.23 -7.30 -17.16
CA LEU A 461 13.96 -8.50 -16.76
C LEU A 461 14.69 -9.15 -17.94
N ALA A 462 14.03 -9.25 -19.09
CA ALA A 462 14.67 -9.76 -20.32
C ALA A 462 15.83 -8.87 -20.76
N TYR A 463 15.66 -7.55 -20.70
CA TYR A 463 16.74 -6.59 -21.02
C TYR A 463 17.94 -6.73 -20.09
N LEU A 464 17.72 -6.85 -18.77
CA LEU A 464 18.79 -7.03 -17.80
C LEU A 464 19.54 -8.34 -18.02
N ARG A 465 18.81 -9.45 -18.30
CA ARG A 465 19.42 -10.75 -18.60
C ARG A 465 20.25 -10.73 -19.90
N HIS A 466 19.79 -9.98 -20.89
CA HIS A 466 20.49 -9.90 -22.17
C HIS A 466 21.75 -8.99 -22.12
N ARG A 467 21.74 -7.99 -21.24
CA ARG A 467 22.89 -7.06 -21.06
C ARG A 467 24.00 -7.67 -20.21
N SER A 468 23.73 -8.67 -19.42
CA SER A 468 24.70 -9.31 -18.52
C SER A 468 25.43 -10.44 -19.22
N HIS A 469 26.77 -10.46 -19.11
CA HIS A 469 27.62 -11.58 -19.58
C HIS A 469 27.43 -12.83 -18.69
N ASP A 470 27.00 -12.63 -17.44
CA ASP A 470 26.67 -13.69 -16.49
C ASP A 470 25.28 -13.39 -15.84
N PRO A 471 24.23 -14.06 -16.32
CA PRO A 471 22.86 -13.85 -15.80
C PRO A 471 22.68 -14.32 -14.34
N ASP A 472 23.64 -15.10 -13.82
CA ASP A 472 23.61 -15.66 -12.47
C ASP A 472 24.38 -14.83 -11.45
N ALA A 473 25.02 -13.73 -11.86
CA ALA A 473 25.73 -12.85 -10.95
C ALA A 473 24.82 -12.28 -9.84
N ALA A 474 25.32 -12.26 -8.61
CA ALA A 474 24.56 -11.83 -7.42
C ALA A 474 23.91 -10.43 -7.55
N PRO A 475 24.57 -9.37 -8.10
CA PRO A 475 23.93 -8.05 -8.22
C PRO A 475 22.75 -8.04 -9.19
N ILE A 476 22.75 -8.87 -10.22
CA ILE A 476 21.66 -8.93 -11.21
C ILE A 476 20.45 -9.64 -10.61
N ARG A 477 20.66 -10.64 -9.77
CA ARG A 477 19.57 -11.31 -9.03
C ARG A 477 18.88 -10.38 -8.06
N VAL A 478 19.62 -9.58 -7.30
CA VAL A 478 19.05 -8.59 -6.38
C VAL A 478 18.22 -7.56 -7.15
N GLN A 479 18.73 -7.06 -8.28
CA GLN A 479 17.99 -6.13 -9.15
C GLN A 479 16.73 -6.77 -9.72
N SER A 480 16.78 -8.02 -10.17
CA SER A 480 15.62 -8.73 -10.70
C SER A 480 14.54 -8.96 -9.61
N GLN A 481 14.92 -9.30 -8.39
CA GLN A 481 14.01 -9.43 -7.26
C GLN A 481 13.34 -8.10 -6.92
N PHE A 482 14.10 -7.01 -6.90
CA PHE A 482 13.57 -5.68 -6.65
C PHE A 482 12.54 -5.26 -7.70
N ILE A 483 12.81 -5.50 -8.99
CA ILE A 483 11.89 -5.23 -10.09
C ILE A 483 10.60 -6.04 -9.92
N ILE A 484 10.69 -7.34 -9.63
CA ILE A 484 9.52 -8.20 -9.43
C ILE A 484 8.65 -7.70 -8.28
N VAL A 485 9.26 -7.35 -7.15
CA VAL A 485 8.52 -6.82 -5.98
C VAL A 485 7.91 -5.46 -6.30
N PHE A 486 8.66 -4.54 -6.89
CA PHE A 486 8.17 -3.21 -7.27
C PHE A 486 6.93 -3.29 -8.18
N PHE A 487 7.01 -4.07 -9.27
CA PHE A 487 5.87 -4.21 -10.18
C PHE A 487 4.72 -5.02 -9.58
N ALA A 488 4.98 -5.91 -8.62
CA ALA A 488 3.93 -6.58 -7.87
C ALA A 488 3.17 -5.60 -6.97
N ILE A 489 3.88 -4.75 -6.23
CA ILE A 489 3.29 -3.68 -5.41
C ILE A 489 2.48 -2.73 -6.31
N ALA A 490 3.05 -2.27 -7.43
CA ALA A 490 2.36 -1.40 -8.38
C ALA A 490 1.04 -2.02 -8.90
N ARG A 491 1.03 -3.32 -9.22
CA ARG A 491 -0.19 -4.03 -9.63
C ARG A 491 -1.21 -4.15 -8.51
N MET A 492 -0.74 -4.44 -7.28
CA MET A 492 -1.62 -4.47 -6.11
C MET A 492 -2.23 -3.10 -5.80
N THR A 493 -1.46 -2.02 -5.97
CA THR A 493 -1.97 -0.64 -5.83
C THR A 493 -3.04 -0.34 -6.86
N VAL A 494 -2.84 -0.70 -8.14
CA VAL A 494 -3.84 -0.52 -9.20
C VAL A 494 -5.12 -1.32 -8.88
N LEU A 495 -4.98 -2.57 -8.44
CA LEU A 495 -6.12 -3.40 -8.05
C LEU A 495 -6.84 -2.84 -6.83
N GLY A 496 -6.09 -2.44 -5.79
CA GLY A 496 -6.65 -1.83 -4.58
C GLY A 496 -7.39 -0.54 -4.87
N LEU A 497 -6.82 0.32 -5.73
CA LEU A 497 -7.47 1.56 -6.16
C LEU A 497 -8.76 1.27 -6.95
N ALA A 498 -8.75 0.28 -7.84
CA ALA A 498 -9.93 -0.11 -8.59
C ALA A 498 -11.04 -0.67 -7.68
N ILE A 499 -10.67 -1.52 -6.72
CA ILE A 499 -11.61 -2.04 -5.71
C ILE A 499 -12.16 -0.90 -4.87
N TRP A 500 -11.30 0.01 -4.38
CA TRP A 500 -11.72 1.17 -3.60
C TRP A 500 -12.69 2.07 -4.37
N MET A 501 -12.41 2.35 -5.64
CA MET A 501 -13.29 3.15 -6.49
C MET A 501 -14.63 2.45 -6.82
N VAL A 502 -14.63 1.11 -6.96
CA VAL A 502 -15.85 0.34 -7.20
C VAL A 502 -16.71 0.26 -5.95
N SER A 503 -16.06 0.07 -4.80
CA SER A 503 -16.79 -0.11 -3.53
C SER A 503 -17.41 1.18 -3.01
N GLY A 504 -16.84 2.36 -3.32
CA GLY A 504 -17.33 3.66 -2.87
C GLY A 504 -17.72 3.62 -1.38
N ASP A 505 -18.94 4.07 -1.07
CA ASP A 505 -19.48 4.10 0.29
C ASP A 505 -19.75 2.72 0.89
N TRP A 506 -19.85 1.66 0.06
CA TRP A 506 -20.08 0.29 0.50
C TRP A 506 -18.97 -0.29 1.39
N LEU A 507 -17.72 0.16 1.20
CA LEU A 507 -16.60 -0.23 2.07
C LEU A 507 -16.46 0.68 3.29
N THR A 508 -16.86 1.93 3.19
CA THR A 508 -16.72 2.89 4.28
C THR A 508 -17.80 2.73 5.35
N GLU A 509 -19.00 2.32 4.95
CA GLU A 509 -20.14 2.18 5.86
C GLU A 509 -20.99 0.92 5.64
N PRO A 510 -20.40 -0.28 5.63
CA PRO A 510 -21.16 -1.52 5.41
C PRO A 510 -22.22 -1.77 6.49
N LYS A 511 -22.04 -1.19 7.70
CA LYS A 511 -22.99 -1.30 8.80
C LYS A 511 -24.31 -0.57 8.51
N GLN A 512 -24.26 0.65 7.99
CA GLN A 512 -25.46 1.45 7.76
C GLN A 512 -26.34 0.85 6.65
N MET A 513 -25.72 0.31 5.59
CA MET A 513 -26.46 -0.34 4.51
C MET A 513 -27.17 -1.62 4.93
N LEU A 514 -26.54 -2.43 5.78
CA LEU A 514 -27.19 -3.63 6.31
C LEU A 514 -28.21 -3.31 7.41
N GLU A 515 -27.97 -2.27 8.22
CA GLU A 515 -28.90 -1.85 9.29
C GLU A 515 -30.21 -1.33 8.71
N SER A 516 -30.21 -0.60 7.61
CA SER A 516 -31.40 -0.10 6.95
C SER A 516 -32.21 -1.18 6.20
N GLY A 517 -31.55 -2.22 5.67
CA GLY A 517 -32.20 -3.29 4.94
C GLY A 517 -32.79 -4.41 5.78
N LEU A 518 -32.33 -4.55 7.02
CA LEU A 518 -32.67 -5.65 7.91
C LEU A 518 -33.30 -5.20 9.23
N ASP A 519 -34.06 -4.10 9.25
CA ASP A 519 -34.83 -3.68 10.42
C ASP A 519 -35.76 -4.79 10.96
N VAL A 520 -36.08 -5.78 10.15
CA VAL A 520 -36.85 -6.98 10.49
C VAL A 520 -36.06 -7.96 11.38
N SER A 521 -34.73 -7.88 11.44
CA SER A 521 -33.89 -8.84 12.21
C SER A 521 -33.37 -8.27 13.53
N ARG A 522 -33.86 -7.10 13.98
CA ARG A 522 -33.42 -6.46 15.24
C ARG A 522 -33.84 -7.17 16.53
N GLU A 523 -34.67 -8.17 16.48
CA GLU A 523 -34.79 -9.10 17.59
C GLU A 523 -33.57 -10.03 17.61
N ALA A 524 -32.44 -9.45 18.04
CA ALA A 524 -31.24 -10.21 18.30
C ALA A 524 -31.55 -11.31 19.31
N LEU A 525 -31.49 -12.56 18.92
CA LEU A 525 -31.50 -13.71 19.81
C LEU A 525 -30.31 -13.58 20.76
N ARG A 526 -30.55 -13.08 21.96
CA ARG A 526 -29.57 -12.99 23.04
C ARG A 526 -29.39 -14.38 23.65
N LEU A 527 -28.40 -15.11 23.17
CA LEU A 527 -27.93 -16.35 23.79
C LEU A 527 -26.60 -16.05 24.48
N GLY A 528 -26.63 -15.69 25.76
CA GLY A 528 -25.42 -15.39 26.53
C GLY A 528 -24.79 -14.04 26.21
N ALA A 529 -23.45 -13.96 26.29
CA ALA A 529 -22.68 -12.74 26.05
C ALA A 529 -22.48 -12.38 24.55
N VAL A 530 -22.88 -13.27 23.64
CA VAL A 530 -22.72 -13.08 22.19
C VAL A 530 -24.03 -12.64 21.57
N GLN A 531 -24.03 -11.45 21.00
CA GLN A 531 -25.15 -10.94 20.20
C GLN A 531 -25.11 -11.58 18.81
N TRP A 532 -26.00 -12.53 18.56
CA TRP A 532 -26.13 -13.17 17.23
C TRP A 532 -26.80 -12.19 16.26
N ARG A 533 -25.99 -11.46 15.51
CA ARG A 533 -26.42 -10.54 14.45
C ARG A 533 -26.13 -11.19 13.11
N LEU A 534 -27.16 -11.60 12.40
CA LEU A 534 -27.07 -12.26 11.07
C LEU A 534 -26.31 -11.42 10.04
N ASP A 535 -26.44 -10.10 10.11
CA ASP A 535 -25.74 -9.14 9.27
C ASP A 535 -24.22 -9.25 9.42
N LEU A 536 -23.70 -9.30 10.65
CA LEU A 536 -22.28 -9.43 10.93
C LEU A 536 -21.72 -10.78 10.43
N TRP A 537 -22.52 -11.85 10.53
CA TRP A 537 -22.13 -13.16 10.02
C TRP A 537 -22.02 -13.17 8.50
N LEU A 538 -22.94 -12.53 7.77
CA LEU A 538 -22.89 -12.41 6.32
C LEU A 538 -21.70 -11.59 5.85
N ILE A 539 -21.40 -10.47 6.53
CA ILE A 539 -20.23 -9.64 6.22
C ILE A 539 -18.94 -10.43 6.51
N ALA A 540 -18.85 -11.08 7.68
CA ALA A 540 -17.68 -11.88 8.03
C ALA A 540 -17.45 -13.02 7.04
N LEU A 541 -18.53 -13.68 6.57
CA LEU A 541 -18.45 -14.69 5.53
C LEU A 541 -17.94 -14.09 4.20
N GLY A 542 -18.44 -12.93 3.81
CA GLY A 542 -17.96 -12.19 2.63
C GLY A 542 -16.48 -11.85 2.72
N VAL A 543 -16.04 -11.28 3.85
CA VAL A 543 -14.62 -10.97 4.10
C VAL A 543 -13.77 -12.23 4.11
N MET A 544 -14.27 -13.32 4.68
CA MET A 544 -13.57 -14.61 4.67
C MET A 544 -13.37 -15.14 3.23
N LEU A 545 -14.41 -15.09 2.40
CA LEU A 545 -14.32 -15.53 1.01
C LEU A 545 -13.36 -14.67 0.18
N VAL A 546 -13.48 -13.35 0.27
CA VAL A 546 -12.59 -12.41 -0.43
C VAL A 546 -11.16 -12.55 0.06
N GLY A 547 -10.96 -12.63 1.38
CA GLY A 547 -9.65 -12.84 1.98
C GLY A 547 -9.01 -14.16 1.56
N ALA A 548 -9.77 -15.25 1.51
CA ALA A 548 -9.27 -16.55 1.03
C ALA A 548 -8.82 -16.49 -0.44
N VAL A 549 -9.55 -15.78 -1.29
CA VAL A 549 -9.17 -15.56 -2.70
C VAL A 549 -7.88 -14.74 -2.79
N LEU A 550 -7.76 -13.67 -2.00
CA LEU A 550 -6.55 -12.84 -1.95
C LEU A 550 -5.32 -13.64 -1.48
N ILE A 551 -5.49 -14.45 -0.43
CA ILE A 551 -4.42 -15.33 0.08
C ILE A 551 -4.03 -16.38 -0.97
N HIS A 552 -5.00 -16.97 -1.65
CA HIS A 552 -4.72 -17.89 -2.75
C HIS A 552 -3.93 -17.21 -3.87
N PHE A 553 -4.30 -16.00 -4.25
CA PHE A 553 -3.58 -15.21 -5.24
C PHE A 553 -2.16 -14.87 -4.80
N LEU A 554 -1.98 -14.42 -3.55
CA LEU A 554 -0.66 -14.13 -2.96
C LEU A 554 0.26 -15.36 -2.97
N ARG A 555 -0.25 -16.52 -2.54
CA ARG A 555 0.51 -17.78 -2.55
C ARG A 555 0.90 -18.20 -3.96
N THR A 556 -0.02 -18.06 -4.91
CA THR A 556 0.23 -18.40 -6.31
C THR A 556 1.28 -17.47 -6.93
N TRP A 557 1.18 -16.18 -6.66
CA TRP A 557 2.17 -15.19 -7.11
C TRP A 557 3.55 -15.45 -6.51
N LEU A 558 3.64 -15.71 -5.19
CA LEU A 558 4.89 -16.08 -4.53
C LEU A 558 5.52 -17.30 -5.20
N ARG A 559 4.72 -18.36 -5.42
CA ARG A 559 5.21 -19.62 -6.00
C ARG A 559 5.63 -19.49 -7.45
N GLN A 560 4.89 -18.72 -8.27
CA GLN A 560 5.11 -18.68 -9.71
C GLN A 560 6.02 -17.54 -10.17
N SER A 561 6.02 -16.40 -9.46
CA SER A 561 6.73 -15.20 -9.89
C SER A 561 7.95 -14.86 -9.04
N TYR A 562 7.87 -15.02 -7.72
CA TYR A 562 8.95 -14.59 -6.83
C TYR A 562 9.94 -15.71 -6.54
N MET A 563 9.48 -16.87 -6.09
CA MET A 563 10.34 -17.99 -5.65
C MET A 563 11.27 -18.53 -6.75
N PRO A 564 10.86 -18.64 -8.04
CA PRO A 564 11.76 -19.13 -9.09
C PRO A 564 12.97 -18.22 -9.34
N ASN A 565 12.91 -16.96 -8.93
CA ASN A 565 14.01 -15.99 -9.08
C ASN A 565 14.89 -15.91 -7.82
N THR A 566 14.71 -16.83 -6.85
CA THR A 566 15.54 -16.95 -5.64
C THR A 566 16.50 -18.12 -5.77
N THR A 567 17.59 -18.09 -4.98
CA THR A 567 18.59 -19.20 -4.89
C THR A 567 18.19 -20.28 -3.90
N LEU A 568 16.96 -20.22 -3.38
CA LEU A 568 16.48 -21.14 -2.36
C LEU A 568 16.19 -22.51 -2.96
N GLU A 569 16.49 -23.56 -2.22
CA GLU A 569 16.10 -24.92 -2.58
C GLU A 569 14.57 -25.06 -2.69
N PRO A 570 14.06 -25.90 -3.61
CA PRO A 570 12.63 -26.05 -3.83
C PRO A 570 11.83 -26.41 -2.55
N GLY A 571 12.43 -27.18 -1.64
CA GLY A 571 11.86 -27.51 -0.34
C GLY A 571 11.63 -26.29 0.53
N LEU A 572 12.62 -25.41 0.63
CA LEU A 572 12.55 -24.16 1.40
C LEU A 572 11.57 -23.16 0.76
N GLN A 573 11.54 -23.08 -0.56
CA GLN A 573 10.55 -22.24 -1.29
C GLN A 573 9.12 -22.63 -0.94
N ASN A 574 8.82 -23.94 -0.96
CA ASN A 574 7.49 -24.44 -0.61
C ASN A 574 7.15 -24.20 0.87
N ALA A 575 8.12 -24.35 1.76
CA ALA A 575 7.94 -24.07 3.20
C ALA A 575 7.62 -22.60 3.45
N ILE A 576 8.34 -21.66 2.82
CA ILE A 576 8.09 -20.21 2.95
C ILE A 576 6.69 -19.84 2.43
N VAL A 577 6.31 -20.34 1.23
CA VAL A 577 4.98 -20.09 0.65
C VAL A 577 3.87 -20.68 1.54
N GLY A 578 4.12 -21.83 2.16
CA GLY A 578 3.21 -22.44 3.13
C GLY A 578 3.04 -21.56 4.37
N MET A 579 4.16 -21.13 4.97
CA MET A 579 4.18 -20.32 6.18
C MET A 579 3.50 -18.96 5.99
N VAL A 580 3.78 -18.27 4.87
CA VAL A 580 3.07 -17.02 4.51
C VAL A 580 1.56 -17.25 4.40
N GLY A 581 1.15 -18.39 3.82
CA GLY A 581 -0.26 -18.77 3.75
C GLY A 581 -0.90 -18.96 5.13
N TYR A 582 -0.23 -19.68 6.04
CA TYR A 582 -0.75 -19.90 7.39
C TYR A 582 -0.89 -18.60 8.19
N VAL A 583 0.12 -17.72 8.14
CA VAL A 583 0.08 -16.41 8.79
C VAL A 583 -1.07 -15.56 8.20
N ALA A 584 -1.23 -15.54 6.88
CA ALA A 584 -2.28 -14.77 6.23
C ALA A 584 -3.69 -15.28 6.59
N TYR A 585 -3.92 -16.60 6.62
CA TYR A 585 -5.19 -17.18 7.08
C TYR A 585 -5.45 -16.90 8.54
N PHE A 586 -4.41 -16.89 9.37
CA PHE A 586 -4.52 -16.56 10.78
C PHE A 586 -4.97 -15.09 10.97
N VAL A 587 -4.34 -14.16 10.26
CA VAL A 587 -4.74 -12.73 10.28
C VAL A 587 -6.19 -12.57 9.80
N LEU A 588 -6.57 -13.27 8.72
CA LEU A 588 -7.94 -13.25 8.22
C LEU A 588 -8.94 -13.76 9.27
N LEU A 589 -8.60 -14.83 10.01
CA LEU A 589 -9.43 -15.35 11.10
C LEU A 589 -9.62 -14.30 12.20
N VAL A 590 -8.54 -13.62 12.61
CA VAL A 590 -8.61 -12.56 13.64
C VAL A 590 -9.52 -11.40 13.18
N ILE A 591 -9.40 -10.99 11.91
CA ILE A 591 -10.26 -9.95 11.33
C ILE A 591 -11.74 -10.40 11.37
N CYS A 592 -12.05 -11.62 10.96
CA CYS A 592 -13.41 -12.14 11.00
C CYS A 592 -13.97 -12.24 12.43
N LEU A 593 -13.17 -12.68 13.42
CA LEU A 593 -13.57 -12.74 14.83
C LEU A 593 -13.84 -11.33 15.38
N SER A 594 -12.99 -10.35 15.05
CA SER A 594 -13.18 -8.96 15.45
C SER A 594 -14.50 -8.38 14.87
N MET A 595 -14.85 -8.71 13.62
CA MET A 595 -16.11 -8.30 13.00
C MET A 595 -17.34 -8.95 13.66
N LEU A 596 -17.19 -10.17 14.18
CA LEU A 596 -18.24 -10.88 14.91
C LEU A 596 -18.42 -10.36 16.36
N GLY A 597 -17.67 -9.29 16.75
CA GLY A 597 -17.81 -8.67 18.06
C GLY A 597 -16.99 -9.34 19.16
N VAL A 598 -16.07 -10.24 18.82
CA VAL A 598 -15.12 -10.79 19.79
C VAL A 598 -14.11 -9.69 20.14
N PRO A 599 -13.98 -9.28 21.42
CA PRO A 599 -13.05 -8.24 21.82
C PRO A 599 -11.61 -8.63 21.45
N ILE A 600 -10.87 -7.70 20.85
CA ILE A 600 -9.47 -7.94 20.44
C ILE A 600 -8.61 -8.33 21.64
N GLU A 601 -8.95 -7.81 22.84
CA GLU A 601 -8.29 -8.17 24.10
C GLU A 601 -8.35 -9.68 24.38
N SER A 602 -9.49 -10.31 24.14
CA SER A 602 -9.66 -11.76 24.34
C SER A 602 -8.81 -12.57 23.35
N VAL A 603 -8.75 -12.12 22.10
CA VAL A 603 -7.88 -12.72 21.07
C VAL A 603 -6.42 -12.52 21.43
N THR A 604 -6.06 -11.36 21.96
CA THR A 604 -4.69 -11.02 22.37
C THR A 604 -4.17 -11.96 23.46
N TRP A 605 -5.00 -12.33 24.45
CA TRP A 605 -4.60 -13.31 25.48
C TRP A 605 -4.25 -14.68 24.90
N ILE A 606 -5.09 -15.19 24.00
CA ILE A 606 -4.84 -16.46 23.31
C ILE A 606 -3.57 -16.36 22.47
N PHE A 607 -3.41 -15.23 21.78
CA PHE A 607 -2.23 -14.99 20.93
C PHE A 607 -0.94 -14.89 21.74
N THR A 608 -1.00 -14.23 22.90
CA THR A 608 0.14 -14.11 23.81
C THR A 608 0.55 -15.51 24.31
N ALA A 609 -0.40 -16.31 24.76
CA ALA A 609 -0.12 -17.67 25.22
C ALA A 609 0.48 -18.53 24.08
N LEU A 610 -0.07 -18.44 22.87
CA LEU A 610 0.44 -19.14 21.68
C LEU A 610 1.85 -18.66 21.32
N THR A 611 2.09 -17.34 21.34
CA THR A 611 3.40 -16.74 21.02
C THR A 611 4.47 -17.20 22.00
N VAL A 612 4.13 -17.26 23.31
CA VAL A 612 5.04 -17.80 24.34
C VAL A 612 5.34 -19.26 24.05
N GLY A 613 4.32 -20.09 23.77
CA GLY A 613 4.51 -21.51 23.42
C GLY A 613 5.36 -21.72 22.18
N VAL A 614 5.09 -20.98 21.11
CA VAL A 614 5.89 -21.00 19.88
C VAL A 614 7.32 -20.49 20.14
N GLY A 615 7.47 -19.44 20.96
CA GLY A 615 8.77 -18.90 21.36
C GLY A 615 9.64 -19.94 22.06
N PHE A 616 9.07 -20.69 23.00
CA PHE A 616 9.77 -21.82 23.64
C PHE A 616 10.11 -22.94 22.64
N GLY A 617 9.20 -23.28 21.73
CA GLY A 617 9.45 -24.27 20.68
C GLY A 617 10.56 -23.89 19.69
N LEU A 618 10.70 -22.59 19.39
CA LEU A 618 11.72 -22.06 18.49
C LEU A 618 13.05 -21.72 19.16
N ARG A 619 13.12 -21.75 20.49
CA ARG A 619 14.32 -21.34 21.26
C ARG A 619 15.59 -21.96 20.73
N GLY A 620 15.60 -23.30 20.53
CA GLY A 620 16.78 -23.99 20.02
C GLY A 620 17.21 -23.58 18.60
N ILE A 621 16.26 -23.28 17.74
CA ILE A 621 16.56 -22.82 16.37
C ILE A 621 17.19 -21.44 16.42
N VAL A 622 16.59 -20.52 17.18
CA VAL A 622 17.09 -19.15 17.34
C VAL A 622 18.48 -19.15 17.97
N GLN A 623 18.70 -19.97 19.00
CA GLN A 623 20.00 -20.12 19.65
C GLN A 623 21.07 -20.61 18.68
N ASN A 624 20.78 -21.63 17.87
CA ASN A 624 21.73 -22.12 16.85
C ASN A 624 22.05 -21.07 15.77
N ILE A 625 21.05 -20.27 15.32
CA ILE A 625 21.25 -19.20 14.35
C ILE A 625 22.10 -18.07 14.95
N ALA A 626 21.78 -17.64 16.16
CA ALA A 626 22.54 -16.60 16.88
C ALA A 626 24.00 -17.03 17.09
N SER A 627 24.22 -18.28 17.57
CA SER A 627 25.54 -18.85 17.72
C SER A 627 26.30 -18.98 16.40
N GLY A 628 25.60 -19.35 15.31
CA GLY A 628 26.20 -19.41 13.97
C GLY A 628 26.66 -18.04 13.48
N LEU A 629 25.85 -17.01 13.70
CA LEU A 629 26.23 -15.63 13.38
C LEU A 629 27.45 -15.17 14.20
N MET A 630 27.47 -15.50 15.50
CA MET A 630 28.58 -15.18 16.40
C MET A 630 29.87 -15.87 15.96
N LEU A 631 29.81 -17.17 15.62
CA LEU A 631 30.94 -17.92 15.05
C LEU A 631 31.50 -17.25 13.77
N MET A 632 30.64 -16.70 12.90
CA MET A 632 31.05 -16.03 11.66
C MET A 632 31.64 -14.63 11.92
N VAL A 633 31.20 -13.92 12.96
CA VAL A 633 31.65 -12.58 13.32
C VAL A 633 32.93 -12.62 14.14
N GLU A 634 32.95 -13.37 15.25
CA GLU A 634 34.09 -13.46 16.18
C GLU A 634 35.17 -14.40 15.70
N ARG A 635 34.78 -15.39 14.90
CA ARG A 635 35.67 -16.39 14.30
C ARG A 635 36.59 -17.14 15.31
N PRO A 636 36.04 -17.63 16.44
CA PRO A 636 36.83 -18.46 17.34
C PRO A 636 37.26 -19.79 16.69
N VAL A 637 36.50 -20.21 15.68
CA VAL A 637 36.77 -21.38 14.83
C VAL A 637 36.60 -20.95 13.38
N LYS A 638 37.56 -21.33 12.53
CA LYS A 638 37.56 -21.00 11.07
C LYS A 638 37.44 -22.27 10.25
N VAL A 639 36.96 -22.11 8.99
CA VAL A 639 36.99 -23.20 8.02
C VAL A 639 38.44 -23.61 7.80
N GLY A 640 38.73 -24.90 7.95
CA GLY A 640 40.06 -25.44 7.86
C GLY A 640 40.72 -25.69 9.23
N ASP A 641 40.20 -25.17 10.32
CA ASP A 641 40.72 -25.46 11.68
C ASP A 641 40.45 -26.88 12.05
N TRP A 642 41.45 -27.44 12.79
CA TRP A 642 41.34 -28.72 13.45
C TRP A 642 40.79 -28.51 14.87
N VAL A 643 39.62 -29.02 15.07
CA VAL A 643 38.90 -28.85 16.37
C VAL A 643 38.50 -30.18 16.98
N GLU A 644 38.40 -30.17 18.29
CA GLU A 644 37.80 -31.23 19.07
C GLU A 644 36.58 -30.69 19.82
N VAL A 645 35.45 -31.35 19.60
CA VAL A 645 34.16 -30.98 20.21
C VAL A 645 33.48 -32.25 20.67
N GLU A 646 33.21 -32.36 21.98
CA GLU A 646 32.53 -33.52 22.59
C GLU A 646 33.15 -34.87 22.14
N GLY A 647 34.49 -34.97 22.18
CA GLY A 647 35.20 -36.20 21.76
C GLY A 647 35.22 -36.47 20.25
N SER A 648 34.64 -35.58 19.45
CA SER A 648 34.72 -35.65 18.00
C SER A 648 35.84 -34.75 17.51
N GLU A 649 36.91 -35.33 17.02
CA GLU A 649 38.10 -34.65 16.50
C GLU A 649 38.07 -34.62 14.97
N GLY A 650 38.27 -33.42 14.37
CA GLY A 650 38.27 -33.30 12.92
C GLY A 650 38.52 -31.89 12.40
N ASN A 651 38.53 -31.73 11.06
CA ASN A 651 38.70 -30.45 10.41
C ASN A 651 37.37 -29.80 10.09
N VAL A 652 37.20 -28.51 10.41
CA VAL A 652 36.02 -27.72 10.04
C VAL A 652 35.95 -27.52 8.52
N ARG A 653 34.98 -28.11 7.87
CA ARG A 653 34.77 -27.98 6.41
C ARG A 653 33.88 -26.81 6.05
N GLN A 654 32.82 -26.58 6.81
CA GLN A 654 31.87 -25.51 6.53
C GLN A 654 31.11 -25.09 7.79
N ILE A 655 30.96 -23.80 7.98
CA ILE A 655 30.10 -23.22 9.00
C ILE A 655 28.81 -22.74 8.29
N ARG A 656 27.67 -23.33 8.61
CA ARG A 656 26.35 -22.95 8.11
C ARG A 656 25.55 -22.25 9.18
N LEU A 657 24.37 -21.75 8.82
CA LEU A 657 23.53 -20.93 9.69
C LEU A 657 23.18 -21.58 11.03
N ARG A 658 22.93 -22.91 11.07
CA ARG A 658 22.53 -23.65 12.29
C ARG A 658 23.53 -24.67 12.79
N ALA A 659 24.47 -25.14 11.96
CA ALA A 659 25.39 -26.19 12.28
C ALA A 659 26.73 -26.00 11.58
N THR A 660 27.78 -26.40 12.25
CA THR A 660 29.16 -26.51 11.74
C THR A 660 29.43 -27.94 11.32
N TYR A 661 30.01 -28.11 10.14
CA TYR A 661 30.36 -29.43 9.57
C TYR A 661 31.80 -29.69 9.82
N VAL A 662 32.10 -30.75 10.58
CA VAL A 662 33.45 -31.21 10.95
C VAL A 662 33.68 -32.53 10.26
N GLU A 663 34.74 -32.61 9.42
CA GLU A 663 35.18 -33.83 8.79
C GLU A 663 36.21 -34.54 9.72
N ARG A 664 35.86 -35.69 10.22
CA ARG A 664 36.75 -36.53 11.02
C ARG A 664 37.83 -37.14 10.15
N PHE A 665 38.85 -37.71 10.79
CA PHE A 665 39.97 -38.34 10.09
C PHE A 665 39.59 -39.65 9.37
N ASP A 666 38.49 -40.25 9.76
CA ASP A 666 37.90 -41.42 9.09
C ASP A 666 37.04 -41.03 7.87
N ARG A 667 37.07 -39.70 7.45
CA ARG A 667 36.28 -39.14 6.38
C ARG A 667 34.78 -39.02 6.67
N THR A 668 34.33 -39.35 7.86
CA THR A 668 32.93 -39.10 8.23
C THR A 668 32.69 -37.63 8.50
N MET A 669 31.48 -37.16 8.18
CA MET A 669 31.06 -35.78 8.41
C MET A 669 30.17 -35.72 9.66
N VAL A 670 30.60 -34.99 10.65
CA VAL A 670 29.83 -34.72 11.87
C VAL A 670 29.21 -33.35 11.79
N MET A 671 27.90 -33.24 12.01
CA MET A 671 27.16 -31.99 12.08
C MET A 671 27.01 -31.58 13.55
N VAL A 672 27.77 -30.58 13.95
CA VAL A 672 27.73 -30.05 15.31
C VAL A 672 26.81 -28.81 15.31
N PRO A 673 25.73 -28.78 16.11
CA PRO A 673 24.90 -27.57 16.27
C PRO A 673 25.76 -26.39 16.73
N ASN A 674 25.54 -25.20 16.12
CA ASN A 674 26.35 -24.02 16.44
C ASN A 674 26.24 -23.61 17.93
N ALA A 675 25.08 -23.85 18.54
CA ALA A 675 24.87 -23.57 19.97
C ALA A 675 25.80 -24.43 20.85
N GLN A 676 26.14 -25.65 20.45
CA GLN A 676 27.11 -26.50 21.16
C GLN A 676 28.53 -26.00 20.94
N MET A 677 28.88 -25.55 19.73
CA MET A 677 30.19 -24.95 19.43
C MET A 677 30.49 -23.67 20.25
N MET A 678 29.46 -22.91 20.63
CA MET A 678 29.60 -21.68 21.43
C MET A 678 29.35 -21.90 22.93
N GLY A 679 28.53 -22.87 23.26
CA GLY A 679 28.10 -23.08 24.66
C GLY A 679 28.93 -24.11 25.42
N ARG A 680 29.81 -24.86 24.74
CA ARG A 680 30.69 -25.87 25.36
C ARG A 680 32.15 -25.55 25.09
N GLN A 681 33.03 -26.24 25.83
CA GLN A 681 34.47 -26.13 25.61
C GLN A 681 34.84 -26.75 24.26
N VAL A 682 35.41 -25.94 23.38
CA VAL A 682 35.95 -26.38 22.09
C VAL A 682 37.46 -26.22 22.13
N ARG A 683 38.19 -27.33 21.89
CA ARG A 683 39.63 -27.28 21.72
C ARG A 683 39.98 -27.01 20.27
N ASN A 684 40.50 -25.84 19.97
CA ASN A 684 41.00 -25.51 18.64
C ASN A 684 42.52 -25.74 18.59
N LEU A 685 42.90 -26.79 17.90
CA LEU A 685 44.30 -27.22 17.81
C LEU A 685 45.14 -26.43 16.80
N THR A 686 44.50 -25.56 16.02
CA THR A 686 45.14 -24.78 14.95
C THR A 686 44.75 -23.32 14.96
N TYR A 687 44.33 -22.80 16.12
CA TYR A 687 43.74 -21.43 16.27
C TYR A 687 44.65 -20.32 15.76
N THR A 688 45.98 -20.43 16.05
CA THR A 688 46.98 -19.50 15.51
C THR A 688 47.93 -20.22 14.57
N PRO A 689 48.49 -19.58 13.55
CA PRO A 689 49.52 -20.17 12.68
C PRO A 689 50.74 -20.59 13.45
N THR A 690 50.96 -20.01 14.63
CA THR A 690 52.09 -20.27 15.52
C THR A 690 51.71 -21.15 16.73
N SER A 691 50.52 -21.80 16.71
CA SER A 691 50.16 -22.70 17.80
C SER A 691 51.08 -23.94 17.80
N LEU A 692 52.01 -23.95 18.74
CA LEU A 692 52.94 -25.04 18.94
C LEU A 692 52.19 -26.27 19.46
N GLY A 693 52.40 -27.38 18.80
CA GLY A 693 51.94 -28.64 19.34
C GLY A 693 52.94 -29.22 20.36
N ALA A 694 52.48 -29.89 21.38
CA ALA A 694 53.33 -30.61 22.31
C ALA A 694 53.15 -32.11 22.11
N ILE A 695 54.25 -32.81 22.02
CA ILE A 695 54.28 -34.28 22.05
C ILE A 695 54.81 -34.72 23.40
N GLU A 696 54.02 -35.40 24.16
CA GLU A 696 54.37 -35.99 25.42
C GLU A 696 54.54 -37.52 25.25
N SER A 697 55.60 -38.03 25.80
CA SER A 697 55.87 -39.46 25.81
C SER A 697 56.43 -39.86 27.14
N ARG A 698 55.88 -40.85 27.78
CA ARG A 698 56.34 -41.42 29.06
C ARG A 698 56.79 -42.85 28.87
N LEU A 699 58.02 -43.10 29.25
CA LEU A 699 58.66 -44.42 29.08
C LEU A 699 59.12 -44.92 30.46
N LEU A 700 58.87 -46.17 30.72
CA LEU A 700 59.28 -46.87 31.97
C LEU A 700 60.45 -47.81 31.70
N PHE A 701 61.48 -47.68 32.46
CA PHE A 701 62.70 -48.50 32.37
C PHE A 701 62.90 -49.26 33.67
N PRO A 702 63.61 -50.46 33.64
CA PRO A 702 63.96 -51.14 34.82
C PRO A 702 64.90 -50.31 35.73
N LEU A 703 64.95 -50.65 37.06
CA LEU A 703 65.76 -49.92 38.05
C LEU A 703 67.30 -50.15 37.87
N ASP A 704 67.67 -51.13 37.16
CA ASP A 704 69.09 -51.46 36.90
C ASP A 704 69.70 -50.67 35.75
N VAL A 705 68.95 -49.87 35.08
CA VAL A 705 69.41 -49.06 33.96
C VAL A 705 69.97 -47.74 34.45
N ASP A 706 71.09 -47.34 33.93
CA ASP A 706 71.72 -46.05 34.17
C ASP A 706 70.86 -44.90 33.63
N ALA A 707 70.37 -44.07 34.57
CA ALA A 707 69.46 -43.00 34.30
C ALA A 707 70.09 -41.91 33.36
N ASP A 708 71.37 -41.66 33.50
CA ASP A 708 72.09 -40.66 32.72
C ASP A 708 72.19 -41.06 31.24
N VAL A 709 72.47 -42.43 31.04
CA VAL A 709 72.51 -43.02 29.69
C VAL A 709 71.15 -42.93 29.02
N VAL A 710 70.06 -43.25 29.76
CA VAL A 710 68.67 -43.09 29.22
C VAL A 710 68.36 -41.64 28.86
N MET A 711 68.67 -40.74 29.76
CA MET A 711 68.42 -39.27 29.49
C MET A 711 69.23 -38.81 28.28
N GLN A 712 70.44 -39.30 28.07
CA GLN A 712 71.22 -38.86 26.88
C GLN A 712 70.63 -39.49 25.60
N ILE A 713 70.15 -40.70 25.60
CA ILE A 713 69.50 -41.36 24.47
C ILE A 713 68.22 -40.63 24.10
N LEU A 714 67.39 -40.25 25.08
CA LEU A 714 66.17 -39.50 24.85
C LEU A 714 66.46 -38.09 24.29
N ARG A 715 67.54 -37.46 24.81
CA ARG A 715 67.95 -36.11 24.31
C ARG A 715 68.46 -36.22 22.85
N ASP A 716 69.32 -37.17 22.56
CA ASP A 716 69.87 -37.35 21.22
C ASP A 716 68.79 -37.75 20.19
N ALA A 717 67.75 -38.49 20.60
CA ALA A 717 66.62 -38.82 19.73
C ALA A 717 65.72 -37.65 19.50
N VAL A 718 65.48 -36.81 20.51
CA VAL A 718 64.72 -35.59 20.37
C VAL A 718 65.41 -34.57 19.46
N LEU A 719 66.72 -34.38 19.65
CA LEU A 719 67.52 -33.47 18.81
C LEU A 719 67.70 -33.93 17.37
N ALA A 720 67.61 -35.22 17.12
CA ALA A 720 67.70 -35.79 15.77
C ALA A 720 66.43 -35.65 14.92
N GLU A 721 65.26 -35.35 15.52
CA GLU A 721 64.00 -35.21 14.78
C GLU A 721 63.86 -33.78 14.28
N PRO A 722 63.91 -33.55 12.96
CA PRO A 722 63.99 -32.18 12.39
C PRO A 722 62.72 -31.34 12.55
N GLU A 723 61.58 -31.95 12.90
CA GLU A 723 60.31 -31.27 13.09
C GLU A 723 60.07 -30.90 14.57
N ILE A 724 60.95 -31.26 15.50
CA ILE A 724 60.96 -30.82 16.88
C ILE A 724 61.65 -29.46 16.95
N LEU A 725 61.06 -28.53 17.67
CA LEU A 725 61.60 -27.17 17.79
C LEU A 725 62.71 -27.10 18.85
N ASP A 726 63.70 -26.24 18.58
CA ASP A 726 64.74 -25.88 19.51
C ASP A 726 64.26 -24.89 20.57
N GLU A 727 63.34 -24.01 20.15
CA GLU A 727 62.67 -23.03 21.01
C GLU A 727 61.14 -23.10 20.86
N PRO A 728 60.37 -23.44 21.96
CA PRO A 728 60.81 -23.73 23.30
C PRO A 728 61.60 -25.07 23.37
N ALA A 729 62.66 -25.09 24.18
CA ALA A 729 63.52 -26.27 24.30
C ALA A 729 62.73 -27.50 24.78
N PRO A 730 63.04 -28.69 24.25
CA PRO A 730 62.41 -29.91 24.74
C PRO A 730 62.72 -30.15 26.21
N ILE A 731 61.69 -30.56 26.95
CA ILE A 731 61.78 -30.84 28.40
C ILE A 731 61.85 -32.35 28.56
N LEU A 732 62.93 -32.78 29.17
CA LEU A 732 63.18 -34.23 29.57
C LEU A 732 63.25 -34.28 31.07
N THR A 733 62.41 -35.12 31.69
CA THR A 733 62.37 -35.26 33.15
C THR A 733 62.37 -36.71 33.52
N CYS A 734 63.02 -37.01 34.68
CA CYS A 734 62.77 -38.23 35.37
C CYS A 734 61.63 -38.01 36.37
N ASP A 735 60.50 -38.66 36.13
CA ASP A 735 59.25 -38.42 36.87
C ASP A 735 59.23 -39.16 38.25
N GLY A 736 60.14 -40.04 38.41
CA GLY A 736 60.27 -40.81 39.67
C GLY A 736 60.26 -42.37 39.49
N ILE A 737 60.23 -43.05 40.60
CA ILE A 737 60.21 -44.49 40.65
C ILE A 737 58.81 -44.97 40.87
N PHE A 738 58.36 -45.91 40.01
CA PHE A 738 57.03 -46.49 40.05
C PHE A 738 57.13 -48.03 40.08
N GLY A 739 56.83 -48.57 41.24
CA GLY A 739 57.01 -50.04 41.44
C GLY A 739 58.46 -50.42 41.34
N ASP A 740 58.80 -51.28 40.35
CA ASP A 740 60.13 -51.76 40.05
C ASP A 740 60.77 -51.09 38.82
N GLY A 741 60.30 -49.90 38.41
CA GLY A 741 60.81 -49.15 37.28
C GLY A 741 60.96 -47.64 37.52
N VAL A 742 61.77 -47.02 36.68
CA VAL A 742 61.93 -45.53 36.62
C VAL A 742 61.28 -45.01 35.43
N ALA A 743 60.40 -43.96 35.63
CA ALA A 743 59.71 -43.30 34.56
C ALA A 743 60.42 -42.03 34.07
N PHE A 744 60.56 -41.90 32.79
CA PHE A 744 61.08 -40.69 32.12
C PHE A 744 60.04 -40.18 31.20
N SER A 745 59.80 -38.83 31.24
CA SER A 745 58.95 -38.17 30.30
C SER A 745 59.72 -37.21 29.41
N THR A 746 59.28 -37.18 28.18
CA THR A 746 59.77 -36.26 27.20
C THR A 746 58.61 -35.39 26.71
N ARG A 747 58.71 -34.09 26.84
CA ARG A 747 57.78 -33.11 26.26
C ARG A 747 58.50 -32.29 25.21
N CYS A 748 58.14 -32.50 23.94
CA CYS A 748 58.74 -31.86 22.77
C CYS A 748 57.71 -30.96 22.10
N PHE A 749 58.15 -29.84 21.53
CA PHE A 749 57.33 -28.89 20.85
C PHE A 749 57.49 -29.00 19.34
N ILE A 750 56.41 -28.90 18.60
CA ILE A 750 56.36 -29.00 17.14
C ILE A 750 55.62 -27.82 16.55
N ASN A 751 55.92 -27.45 15.31
CA ASN A 751 55.35 -26.27 14.64
C ASN A 751 53.85 -26.40 14.31
N SER A 752 53.31 -27.62 14.29
CA SER A 752 51.91 -27.83 13.94
C SER A 752 51.40 -29.16 14.48
N MET A 753 50.24 -29.15 15.10
CA MET A 753 49.53 -30.33 15.52
C MET A 753 49.23 -31.31 14.37
N ARG A 754 49.20 -30.84 13.11
CA ARG A 754 48.97 -31.70 11.93
C ARG A 754 50.02 -32.78 11.73
N VAL A 755 51.25 -32.55 12.12
CA VAL A 755 52.37 -33.51 12.01
C VAL A 755 52.58 -34.35 13.30
N HIS A 756 51.82 -34.02 14.35
CA HIS A 756 51.98 -34.64 15.67
C HIS A 756 52.09 -36.18 15.63
N ARG A 757 51.14 -36.86 14.95
CA ARG A 757 51.14 -38.34 14.89
C ARG A 757 52.36 -38.90 14.19
N ARG A 758 52.83 -38.25 13.12
CA ARG A 758 54.02 -38.67 12.34
C ARG A 758 55.29 -38.47 13.16
N VAL A 759 55.43 -37.26 13.74
CA VAL A 759 56.64 -36.94 14.53
C VAL A 759 56.73 -37.80 15.76
N ARG A 760 55.59 -38.02 16.47
CA ARG A 760 55.55 -38.96 17.62
C ARG A 760 55.95 -40.37 17.23
N SER A 761 55.48 -40.87 16.07
CA SER A 761 55.85 -42.21 15.57
C SER A 761 57.32 -42.28 15.24
N ASN A 762 57.87 -41.31 14.55
CA ASN A 762 59.28 -41.23 14.18
C ASN A 762 60.18 -41.19 15.42
N LEU A 763 59.83 -40.29 16.35
CA LEU A 763 60.53 -40.16 17.63
C LEU A 763 60.56 -41.48 18.40
N MET A 764 59.39 -42.14 18.53
CA MET A 764 59.31 -43.45 19.21
C MET A 764 60.14 -44.51 18.52
N LEU A 765 60.08 -44.58 17.20
CA LEU A 765 60.88 -45.54 16.45
C LEU A 765 62.38 -45.25 16.58
N ASP A 766 62.82 -44.02 16.64
CA ASP A 766 64.21 -43.68 16.84
C ASP A 766 64.68 -43.98 18.27
N ILE A 767 63.86 -43.60 19.27
CA ILE A 767 64.17 -44.01 20.65
C ILE A 767 64.33 -45.52 20.80
N LEU A 768 63.42 -46.33 20.25
CA LEU A 768 63.50 -47.79 20.31
C LEU A 768 64.72 -48.34 19.61
N ARG A 769 65.17 -47.71 18.47
CA ARG A 769 66.39 -48.17 17.80
C ARG A 769 67.64 -47.89 18.63
N ARG A 770 67.75 -46.71 19.23
CA ARG A 770 68.88 -46.25 20.06
C ARG A 770 68.96 -47.10 21.33
N LEU A 771 67.85 -47.39 22.02
CA LEU A 771 67.76 -48.24 23.16
C LEU A 771 68.25 -49.66 22.82
N ARG A 772 67.79 -50.21 21.70
CA ARG A 772 68.26 -51.60 21.29
C ARG A 772 69.75 -51.61 20.97
N GLN A 773 70.32 -50.55 20.42
CA GLN A 773 71.76 -50.46 20.15
C GLN A 773 72.60 -50.49 21.45
N GLN A 774 72.02 -49.94 22.52
CA GLN A 774 72.66 -49.91 23.84
C GLN A 774 72.26 -51.14 24.76
N GLY A 775 71.50 -52.11 24.24
CA GLY A 775 71.05 -53.25 24.95
C GLY A 775 70.04 -52.97 26.07
N ILE A 776 69.42 -51.75 26.06
CA ILE A 776 68.48 -51.35 27.07
C ILE A 776 67.05 -51.77 26.65
N SER A 777 66.36 -52.48 27.50
CA SER A 777 64.93 -52.85 27.30
C SER A 777 64.03 -51.98 28.12
N LEU A 778 62.81 -51.75 27.57
CA LEU A 778 61.74 -51.08 28.32
C LEU A 778 61.20 -52.04 29.41
N HIS A 779 60.74 -51.49 30.51
CA HIS A 779 60.14 -52.25 31.57
C HIS A 779 58.93 -53.08 31.09
N PRO A 780 58.81 -54.38 31.45
CA PRO A 780 57.69 -55.23 31.00
C PRO A 780 56.27 -54.66 31.40
N ALA A 781 56.24 -53.95 32.54
CA ALA A 781 55.00 -53.40 33.10
C ALA A 781 54.55 -52.07 32.51
N GLN A 782 55.07 -51.65 31.36
CA GLN A 782 54.66 -50.44 30.70
C GLN A 782 53.14 -50.35 30.41
N ARG A 783 52.47 -51.44 30.38
CA ARG A 783 51.03 -51.57 30.30
C ARG A 783 50.29 -50.88 31.47
N TRP A 784 50.87 -50.87 32.66
CA TRP A 784 50.29 -50.25 33.87
C TRP A 784 50.38 -48.74 33.86
N VAL A 785 51.42 -48.21 33.25
CA VAL A 785 51.54 -46.70 33.09
C VAL A 785 50.46 -46.15 32.17
N GLN A 786 50.09 -46.90 31.18
CA GLN A 786 49.05 -46.50 30.23
C GLN A 786 47.65 -46.57 30.85
N GLU A 787 47.36 -47.58 31.64
CA GLU A 787 46.12 -47.72 32.42
C GLU A 787 46.00 -46.67 33.53
N ALA A 788 47.11 -46.26 34.18
CA ALA A 788 47.12 -45.21 35.18
C ALA A 788 46.87 -43.82 34.53
N MET A 789 47.47 -43.53 33.34
CA MET A 789 47.25 -42.31 32.55
C MET A 789 45.84 -42.23 32.02
N ASP A 790 45.19 -43.34 31.68
CA ASP A 790 43.81 -43.38 31.21
C ASP A 790 42.81 -43.22 32.38
N LYS A 791 43.18 -43.70 33.62
CA LYS A 791 42.40 -43.41 34.82
C LYS A 791 42.46 -41.95 35.28
N ASP A 792 43.66 -41.33 35.29
CA ASP A 792 43.81 -39.92 35.62
C ASP A 792 43.03 -39.01 34.63
N LYS A 793 42.96 -39.40 33.32
CA LYS A 793 42.11 -38.71 32.36
C LYS A 793 40.62 -38.91 32.61
N ALA A 794 40.19 -40.06 33.09
CA ALA A 794 38.81 -40.33 33.41
C ALA A 794 38.35 -39.61 34.70
N GLU A 795 39.24 -39.45 35.69
CA GLU A 795 38.95 -38.68 36.89
C GLU A 795 38.96 -37.17 36.65
N ASP A 796 39.73 -36.63 35.68
CA ASP A 796 39.65 -35.22 35.23
C ASP A 796 38.41 -34.93 34.34
N GLU A 797 37.77 -35.94 33.77
CA GLU A 797 36.51 -35.81 33.02
C GLU A 797 35.25 -35.84 33.92
N ASP A 798 35.36 -36.32 35.16
CA ASP A 798 34.27 -36.41 36.16
C ASP A 798 34.28 -35.23 37.17
N LEU A 799 35.27 -34.32 37.12
CA LEU A 799 35.32 -33.05 37.85
C LEU A 799 34.99 -31.84 36.97
#